data_548c1f98e8205916b5ae725351ff7865
#
_entry.id   548c1f98e8205916b5ae725351ff7865
#
_cell.length_a   1.000
_cell.length_b   1.000
_cell.length_c   1.000
_cell.angle_alpha   90.00
_cell.angle_beta   90.00
_cell.angle_gamma   90.00
#
_symmetry.space_group_name_H-M   'P 1'
#
loop_
_entity.id
_entity.type
_entity.pdbx_description
1 polymer ?
#
loop_
_entity_poly.entity_id
_entity_poly.type
_entity_poly.pdbx_seq_one_letter_code
_entity_poly.pdbx_strand_id
1 'polypeptide(L)'
;MLIGQPQVLDTLPAVEAGQFDAGKMWTFENAPLDYFQQEYHFRPTQQWLDHVRLAALRLPDCTASFVSPNGLVMSNHHCARESATAVSKPGEDLLTNGFYAATQADERKVPNLYLDQLVLIRDVTKEVQQGIPTGASEQQQVAARDQKIEEVGARLSDSTKLRCDVTPLYNGARYSSYCYRRYEDVRLVFAPETQIGYFGGDYDNFTYPRYDLDVSFFRVYGPDSQPLKPQDFLSWSDSGATEGMPVFVIGNPGSTSRLNTVAQLEYRRDFQYPYTIRLLESRAKILDQYMSHHPDQRDKYINDYFGYTNSLKAYQGELKGLRTPELMARKVAFEKKFKAAVRADSALNRQYGSLWDEIAKLRSQIKDVAPRLNALNQGGSVRSQTLAAALGLMQYAQAASSGMVPDSTLQAFRKELQATSINRDLDAHILAAQFEDAVQLLGPDDPFVRDALQGKSADEAAAALVNASVLPDSAKLAAMIANPAQVSTSSDPAIRLMRSTLPRLRAAYQQYQSLSDAEEVRTGRLARALFDVYGTTIPPDATFTLRIADGVVKGYEYNGTLAPVFTTFYGLYNRHYGHAGQAEWALPARWLKPPADFNLATPLDFVATNDIIGGNSGSPVVNTAGQIVGLIFDGNIESLPGDFIYTTETNRAVAVHAAGILEALRHMYHADRIVTELEATRHR
;
A
#
# COMPACT_ATOMS: atom_id res chain seq x y z
N MET A 1 5.70 -29.37 -1.23
CA MET A 1 4.83 -30.30 -1.98
C MET A 1 3.43 -30.19 -1.43
N LEU A 2 2.54 -29.54 -2.17
CA LEU A 2 1.10 -29.76 -2.29
C LEU A 2 0.60 -28.64 -3.18
N ILE A 3 0.76 -28.81 -4.49
CA ILE A 3 -0.04 -28.09 -5.47
C ILE A 3 -1.46 -28.61 -5.23
N GLY A 4 -2.27 -27.83 -4.49
CA GLY A 4 -3.68 -28.15 -4.30
C GLY A 4 -4.34 -28.24 -5.66
N GLN A 5 -5.10 -29.33 -5.88
CA GLN A 5 -5.89 -29.49 -7.10
C GLN A 5 -6.78 -28.25 -7.27
N PRO A 6 -6.99 -27.76 -8.51
CA PRO A 6 -7.90 -26.65 -8.75
C PRO A 6 -9.29 -27.03 -8.21
N GLN A 7 -9.85 -26.18 -7.34
CA GLN A 7 -11.25 -26.36 -6.92
C GLN A 7 -12.14 -26.25 -8.14
N VAL A 8 -12.87 -27.30 -8.45
CA VAL A 8 -13.83 -27.30 -9.55
C VAL A 8 -14.99 -26.39 -9.14
N LEU A 9 -15.32 -25.39 -9.94
CA LEU A 9 -16.40 -24.41 -9.69
C LEU A 9 -17.76 -25.09 -9.40
N ASP A 10 -17.97 -26.31 -9.89
CA ASP A 10 -19.20 -27.10 -9.70
C ASP A 10 -19.43 -27.56 -8.24
N THR A 11 -18.45 -27.37 -7.34
CA THR A 11 -18.56 -27.77 -5.92
C THR A 11 -18.73 -26.58 -4.97
N LEU A 12 -18.85 -25.35 -5.50
CA LEU A 12 -19.05 -24.18 -4.66
C LEU A 12 -20.47 -24.17 -4.06
N PRO A 13 -20.63 -23.68 -2.80
CA PRO A 13 -21.95 -23.57 -2.19
C PRO A 13 -22.85 -22.62 -2.98
N ALA A 14 -24.15 -22.89 -2.95
CA ALA A 14 -25.16 -21.99 -3.51
C ALA A 14 -25.34 -20.80 -2.57
N VAL A 15 -24.75 -19.67 -2.91
CA VAL A 15 -24.85 -18.42 -2.16
C VAL A 15 -25.26 -17.27 -3.07
N GLU A 16 -25.84 -16.22 -2.50
CA GLU A 16 -26.12 -14.98 -3.22
C GLU A 16 -24.96 -13.98 -3.00
N ALA A 17 -24.75 -13.10 -4.00
CA ALA A 17 -23.85 -11.97 -3.84
C ALA A 17 -24.41 -10.98 -2.81
N GLY A 18 -23.60 -10.54 -1.88
CA GLY A 18 -23.96 -9.53 -0.91
C GLY A 18 -24.05 -8.14 -1.53
N GLN A 19 -24.88 -7.28 -0.94
CA GLN A 19 -25.07 -5.90 -1.42
C GLN A 19 -23.75 -5.12 -1.48
N PHE A 20 -22.86 -5.33 -0.50
CA PHE A 20 -21.62 -4.60 -0.34
C PHE A 20 -20.37 -5.44 -0.65
N ASP A 21 -20.47 -6.53 -1.41
CA ASP A 21 -19.31 -7.35 -1.80
C ASP A 21 -18.25 -6.55 -2.55
N ALA A 22 -18.65 -5.50 -3.28
CA ALA A 22 -17.75 -4.56 -3.94
C ALA A 22 -17.23 -3.46 -2.99
N GLY A 23 -17.65 -3.47 -1.70
CA GLY A 23 -17.16 -2.58 -0.67
C GLY A 23 -17.97 -1.33 -0.42
N LYS A 24 -17.39 -0.47 0.44
CA LYS A 24 -17.96 0.80 0.91
C LYS A 24 -16.96 1.96 0.85
N MET A 25 -15.96 1.90 -0.02
CA MET A 25 -14.98 2.99 -0.23
C MET A 25 -15.52 3.99 -1.24
N TRP A 26 -16.46 4.82 -0.82
CA TRP A 26 -17.17 5.76 -1.70
C TRP A 26 -16.28 6.93 -2.12
N THR A 27 -16.41 7.36 -3.38
CA THR A 27 -15.86 8.67 -3.78
C THR A 27 -16.72 9.79 -3.21
N PHE A 28 -16.14 10.96 -2.96
CA PHE A 28 -16.88 12.11 -2.40
C PHE A 28 -17.98 12.60 -3.32
N GLU A 29 -17.81 12.46 -4.65
CA GLU A 29 -18.82 12.85 -5.65
C GLU A 29 -20.03 11.91 -5.69
N ASN A 30 -19.86 10.66 -5.23
CA ASN A 30 -20.89 9.63 -5.28
C ASN A 30 -21.12 8.99 -3.91
N ALA A 31 -20.95 9.76 -2.81
CA ALA A 31 -21.31 9.30 -1.48
C ALA A 31 -22.81 8.95 -1.43
N PRO A 32 -23.21 7.76 -0.93
CA PRO A 32 -24.60 7.29 -0.98
C PRO A 32 -25.43 7.90 0.15
N LEU A 33 -25.79 9.17 0.03
CA LEU A 33 -26.44 9.96 1.10
C LEU A 33 -27.76 9.37 1.58
N ASP A 34 -28.56 8.78 0.67
CA ASP A 34 -29.82 8.14 1.01
C ASP A 34 -29.61 6.87 1.84
N TYR A 35 -28.56 6.09 1.51
CA TYR A 35 -28.16 4.93 2.30
C TYR A 35 -27.69 5.36 3.70
N PHE A 36 -26.85 6.40 3.84
CA PHE A 36 -26.43 6.90 5.14
C PHE A 36 -27.61 7.37 6.00
N GLN A 37 -28.61 8.02 5.36
CA GLN A 37 -29.83 8.42 6.06
C GLN A 37 -30.66 7.21 6.56
N GLN A 38 -30.75 6.16 5.75
CA GLN A 38 -31.50 4.96 6.10
C GLN A 38 -30.82 4.14 7.18
N GLU A 39 -29.50 3.94 7.05
CA GLU A 39 -28.72 3.06 7.91
C GLU A 39 -28.33 3.71 9.25
N TYR A 40 -27.92 5.00 9.20
CA TYR A 40 -27.33 5.70 10.34
C TYR A 40 -28.20 6.85 10.85
N HIS A 41 -29.36 7.11 10.27
CA HIS A 41 -30.18 8.29 10.53
C HIS A 41 -29.40 9.61 10.38
N PHE A 42 -28.36 9.60 9.53
CA PHE A 42 -27.46 10.70 9.25
C PHE A 42 -27.36 10.96 7.75
N ARG A 43 -27.66 12.20 7.35
CA ARG A 43 -27.47 12.67 5.97
C ARG A 43 -26.46 13.80 5.99
N PRO A 44 -25.18 13.55 5.63
CA PRO A 44 -24.17 14.61 5.60
C PRO A 44 -24.58 15.72 4.62
N THR A 45 -24.38 16.97 5.03
CA THR A 45 -24.50 18.13 4.16
C THR A 45 -23.26 18.25 3.26
N GLN A 46 -23.36 18.99 2.16
CA GLN A 46 -22.20 19.29 1.33
C GLN A 46 -21.08 19.98 2.14
N GLN A 47 -21.42 20.87 3.05
CA GLN A 47 -20.48 21.53 3.94
C GLN A 47 -19.73 20.52 4.84
N TRP A 48 -20.43 19.52 5.37
CA TRP A 48 -19.82 18.46 6.17
C TRP A 48 -18.85 17.62 5.31
N LEU A 49 -19.26 17.21 4.10
CA LEU A 49 -18.43 16.47 3.17
C LEU A 49 -17.18 17.25 2.76
N ASP A 50 -17.33 18.54 2.46
CA ASP A 50 -16.21 19.42 2.10
C ASP A 50 -15.25 19.62 3.29
N HIS A 51 -15.79 19.80 4.49
CA HIS A 51 -15.01 19.97 5.71
C HIS A 51 -14.11 18.76 5.99
N VAL A 52 -14.68 17.54 6.03
CA VAL A 52 -13.88 16.32 6.30
C VAL A 52 -12.91 16.00 5.16
N ARG A 53 -13.27 16.31 3.90
CA ARG A 53 -12.40 16.17 2.73
C ARG A 53 -11.19 17.11 2.80
N LEU A 54 -11.42 18.38 3.12
CA LEU A 54 -10.38 19.40 3.17
C LEU A 54 -9.49 19.29 4.42
N ALA A 55 -9.99 18.66 5.49
CA ALA A 55 -9.17 18.35 6.66
C ALA A 55 -8.27 17.13 6.46
N ALA A 56 -8.64 16.21 5.55
CA ALA A 56 -7.83 15.02 5.26
C ALA A 56 -6.66 15.35 4.33
N LEU A 57 -5.55 14.63 4.53
CA LEU A 57 -4.29 14.80 3.81
C LEU A 57 -3.79 13.45 3.29
N ARG A 58 -3.04 13.47 2.18
CA ARG A 58 -2.34 12.31 1.64
C ARG A 58 -0.84 12.44 1.87
N LEU A 59 -0.24 11.47 2.55
CA LEU A 59 1.19 11.18 2.57
C LEU A 59 1.59 10.37 1.32
N PRO A 60 2.89 10.15 1.03
CA PRO A 60 3.32 9.32 -0.10
C PRO A 60 2.70 7.92 -0.14
N ASP A 61 2.46 7.29 1.01
CA ASP A 61 1.96 5.91 1.17
C ASP A 61 0.90 5.74 2.27
N CYS A 62 0.53 6.84 2.96
CA CYS A 62 -0.40 6.85 4.08
C CYS A 62 -1.41 7.99 3.93
N THR A 63 -2.31 8.07 4.91
CA THR A 63 -3.24 9.17 5.13
C THR A 63 -2.85 9.97 6.37
N ALA A 64 -3.28 11.21 6.44
CA ALA A 64 -3.15 12.08 7.62
C ALA A 64 -4.32 13.05 7.70
N SER A 65 -4.39 13.86 8.73
CA SER A 65 -5.41 14.91 8.85
C SER A 65 -4.93 16.11 9.64
N PHE A 66 -5.38 17.32 9.27
CA PHE A 66 -5.29 18.49 10.12
C PHE A 66 -6.18 18.30 11.36
N VAL A 67 -5.61 18.50 12.54
CA VAL A 67 -6.30 18.31 13.83
C VAL A 67 -6.27 19.56 14.69
N SER A 68 -5.81 20.67 14.15
CA SER A 68 -5.83 21.98 14.82
C SER A 68 -5.81 23.16 13.86
N PRO A 69 -6.22 24.35 14.31
CA PRO A 69 -6.12 25.59 13.53
C PRO A 69 -4.68 26.09 13.36
N ASN A 70 -3.69 25.40 13.90
CA ASN A 70 -2.29 25.78 13.87
C ASN A 70 -1.44 24.78 13.04
N GLY A 71 -2.07 24.10 12.07
CA GLY A 71 -1.37 23.22 11.14
C GLY A 71 -0.84 21.93 11.75
N LEU A 72 -1.30 21.54 12.97
CA LEU A 72 -0.96 20.24 13.54
C LEU A 72 -1.64 19.14 12.71
N VAL A 73 -0.87 18.11 12.37
CA VAL A 73 -1.29 16.98 11.53
C VAL A 73 -1.09 15.71 12.32
N MET A 74 -2.09 14.82 12.30
CA MET A 74 -2.05 13.49 12.90
C MET A 74 -1.91 12.42 11.81
N SER A 75 -1.07 11.42 12.05
CA SER A 75 -0.94 10.19 11.28
C SER A 75 -0.46 9.05 12.17
N ASN A 76 -0.14 7.89 11.61
CA ASN A 76 0.40 6.78 12.39
C ASN A 76 1.90 6.91 12.69
N HIS A 77 2.34 6.19 13.74
CA HIS A 77 3.76 6.02 14.04
C HIS A 77 4.47 5.29 12.90
N HIS A 78 3.89 4.19 12.38
CA HIS A 78 4.54 3.44 11.29
C HIS A 78 4.68 4.27 10.00
N CYS A 79 3.80 5.24 9.73
CA CYS A 79 3.94 6.20 8.63
C CYS A 79 5.04 7.24 8.90
N ALA A 80 5.44 7.45 10.17
CA ALA A 80 6.44 8.43 10.58
C ALA A 80 7.83 7.83 10.82
N ARG A 81 8.00 6.50 10.78
CA ARG A 81 9.27 5.82 11.11
C ARG A 81 10.45 6.33 10.28
N GLU A 82 10.30 6.38 8.98
CA GLU A 82 11.36 6.89 8.09
C GLU A 82 11.64 8.38 8.35
N SER A 83 10.60 9.17 8.66
CA SER A 83 10.74 10.58 9.02
C SER A 83 11.54 10.75 10.32
N ALA A 84 11.25 9.93 11.35
CA ALA A 84 12.00 9.94 12.61
C ALA A 84 13.48 9.59 12.39
N THR A 85 13.76 8.57 11.57
CA THR A 85 15.13 8.23 11.18
C THR A 85 15.82 9.38 10.44
N ALA A 86 15.14 9.98 9.46
CA ALA A 86 15.70 11.04 8.62
C ALA A 86 16.04 12.34 9.38
N VAL A 87 15.34 12.61 10.51
CA VAL A 87 15.60 13.79 11.34
C VAL A 87 16.46 13.49 12.57
N SER A 88 16.88 12.25 12.79
CA SER A 88 17.79 11.87 13.87
C SER A 88 19.15 12.53 13.66
N LYS A 89 19.69 13.15 14.71
CA LYS A 89 21.03 13.72 14.71
C LYS A 89 22.08 12.63 15.01
N PRO A 90 23.36 12.86 14.68
CA PRO A 90 24.41 11.90 15.03
C PRO A 90 24.39 11.55 16.53
N GLY A 91 24.26 10.26 16.85
CA GLY A 91 24.17 9.72 18.22
C GLY A 91 22.76 9.70 18.81
N GLU A 92 21.73 10.12 18.07
CA GLU A 92 20.31 9.96 18.44
C GLU A 92 19.73 8.73 17.76
N ASP A 93 18.87 8.02 18.49
CA ASP A 93 17.99 6.97 17.95
C ASP A 93 16.54 7.31 18.34
N LEU A 94 15.85 8.00 17.43
CA LEU A 94 14.50 8.44 17.67
C LEU A 94 13.46 7.32 17.49
N LEU A 95 13.80 6.23 16.81
CA LEU A 95 12.92 5.06 16.71
C LEU A 95 12.82 4.33 18.05
N THR A 96 13.95 4.14 18.71
CA THR A 96 14.00 3.44 20.01
C THR A 96 13.57 4.34 21.17
N ASN A 97 13.91 5.63 21.13
CA ASN A 97 13.71 6.55 22.27
C ASN A 97 12.47 7.45 22.16
N GLY A 98 11.81 7.43 21.01
CA GLY A 98 10.72 8.35 20.70
C GLY A 98 11.21 9.79 20.49
N PHE A 99 10.29 10.65 20.05
CA PHE A 99 10.55 12.08 19.84
C PHE A 99 9.37 12.93 20.30
N TYR A 100 9.66 14.00 21.01
CA TYR A 100 8.70 15.06 21.31
C TYR A 100 9.38 16.43 21.23
N ALA A 101 8.87 17.29 20.37
CA ALA A 101 9.27 18.70 20.28
C ALA A 101 8.55 19.50 21.36
N ALA A 102 9.24 19.83 22.45
CA ALA A 102 8.65 20.58 23.57
C ALA A 102 8.24 22.01 23.18
N THR A 103 8.93 22.60 22.21
CA THR A 103 8.60 23.91 21.62
C THR A 103 8.50 23.82 20.10
N GLN A 104 7.94 24.86 19.46
CA GLN A 104 7.91 24.93 17.99
C GLN A 104 9.32 24.99 17.37
N ALA A 105 10.29 25.53 18.08
CA ALA A 105 11.68 25.59 17.62
C ALA A 105 12.35 24.20 17.58
N ASP A 106 11.84 23.24 18.36
CA ASP A 106 12.34 21.86 18.40
C ASP A 106 11.74 20.99 17.30
N GLU A 107 10.68 21.46 16.60
CA GLU A 107 10.05 20.72 15.52
C GLU A 107 11.01 20.57 14.33
N ARG A 108 11.23 19.34 13.87
CA ARG A 108 12.28 19.01 12.90
C ARG A 108 11.71 18.84 11.49
N LYS A 109 12.18 19.65 10.54
CA LYS A 109 11.80 19.53 9.13
C LYS A 109 12.26 18.20 8.57
N VAL A 110 11.30 17.44 8.02
CA VAL A 110 11.58 16.15 7.39
C VAL A 110 12.00 16.39 5.94
N PRO A 111 13.19 15.90 5.52
CA PRO A 111 13.65 16.06 4.16
C PRO A 111 12.72 15.35 3.16
N ASN A 112 12.36 16.05 2.07
CA ASN A 112 11.55 15.54 0.96
C ASN A 112 10.13 15.05 1.33
N LEU A 113 9.69 15.19 2.57
CA LEU A 113 8.32 14.86 2.95
C LEU A 113 7.38 15.95 2.45
N TYR A 114 6.24 15.53 1.91
CA TYR A 114 5.15 16.42 1.51
C TYR A 114 3.80 15.85 1.96
N LEU A 115 2.83 16.75 2.04
CA LEU A 115 1.43 16.45 2.29
C LEU A 115 0.59 17.05 1.17
N ASP A 116 -0.30 16.25 0.60
CA ASP A 116 -1.23 16.67 -0.45
C ASP A 116 -2.66 16.80 0.13
N GLN A 117 -3.24 18.01 0.07
CA GLN A 117 -4.64 18.30 0.41
C GLN A 117 -5.50 18.28 -0.84
N LEU A 118 -6.52 17.43 -0.88
CA LEU A 118 -7.45 17.36 -2.02
C LEU A 118 -8.39 18.57 -2.04
N VAL A 119 -8.16 19.51 -2.95
CA VAL A 119 -8.90 20.77 -3.05
C VAL A 119 -10.06 20.69 -4.06
N LEU A 120 -9.82 20.08 -5.23
CA LEU A 120 -10.78 20.05 -6.32
C LEU A 120 -10.88 18.66 -6.94
N ILE A 121 -12.11 18.22 -7.22
CA ILE A 121 -12.39 17.01 -7.98
C ILE A 121 -13.17 17.41 -9.23
N ARG A 122 -12.81 16.84 -10.39
CA ARG A 122 -13.51 17.13 -11.66
C ARG A 122 -13.62 15.86 -12.50
N ASP A 123 -14.83 15.55 -12.98
CA ASP A 123 -15.04 14.52 -14.00
C ASP A 123 -14.45 14.97 -15.34
N VAL A 124 -13.54 14.21 -15.88
CA VAL A 124 -12.86 14.44 -17.17
C VAL A 124 -13.04 13.26 -18.12
N THR A 125 -14.02 12.39 -17.84
CA THR A 125 -14.28 11.15 -18.60
C THR A 125 -14.45 11.39 -20.08
N LYS A 126 -15.29 12.32 -20.47
CA LYS A 126 -15.54 12.63 -21.90
C LYS A 126 -14.26 13.10 -22.61
N GLU A 127 -13.49 13.94 -21.94
CA GLU A 127 -12.26 14.51 -22.51
C GLU A 127 -11.19 13.42 -22.75
N VAL A 128 -11.00 12.53 -21.78
CA VAL A 128 -10.05 11.43 -21.93
C VAL A 128 -10.51 10.44 -23.00
N GLN A 129 -11.78 10.04 -22.97
CA GLN A 129 -12.32 9.08 -23.93
C GLN A 129 -12.31 9.56 -25.38
N GLN A 130 -12.53 10.86 -25.62
CA GLN A 130 -12.43 11.45 -26.96
C GLN A 130 -11.00 11.41 -27.55
N GLY A 131 -9.97 11.28 -26.70
CA GLY A 131 -8.59 11.14 -27.13
C GLY A 131 -8.20 9.73 -27.57
N ILE A 132 -9.05 8.72 -27.35
CA ILE A 132 -8.75 7.31 -27.66
C ILE A 132 -9.23 6.98 -29.07
N PRO A 133 -8.32 6.64 -30.04
CA PRO A 133 -8.70 6.39 -31.41
C PRO A 133 -9.50 5.08 -31.53
N THR A 134 -10.66 5.14 -32.20
CA THR A 134 -11.45 3.97 -32.53
C THR A 134 -10.79 3.18 -33.66
N GLY A 135 -10.66 1.85 -33.48
CA GLY A 135 -10.05 0.96 -34.49
C GLY A 135 -8.52 0.88 -34.48
N ALA A 136 -7.83 1.57 -33.55
CA ALA A 136 -6.41 1.38 -33.31
C ALA A 136 -6.14 0.05 -32.58
N SER A 137 -4.87 -0.43 -32.62
CA SER A 137 -4.46 -1.58 -31.80
C SER A 137 -4.63 -1.30 -30.30
N GLU A 138 -4.76 -2.36 -29.47
CA GLU A 138 -4.87 -2.21 -28.02
C GLU A 138 -3.73 -1.39 -27.44
N GLN A 139 -2.50 -1.66 -27.85
CA GLN A 139 -1.33 -0.91 -27.42
C GLN A 139 -1.41 0.60 -27.79
N GLN A 140 -1.91 0.90 -28.97
CA GLN A 140 -2.11 2.30 -29.39
C GLN A 140 -3.26 2.97 -28.59
N GLN A 141 -4.33 2.24 -28.27
CA GLN A 141 -5.41 2.75 -27.45
C GLN A 141 -4.94 3.07 -26.02
N VAL A 142 -4.16 2.18 -25.41
CA VAL A 142 -3.57 2.38 -24.09
C VAL A 142 -2.63 3.59 -24.10
N ALA A 143 -1.70 3.65 -25.06
CA ALA A 143 -0.76 4.76 -25.18
C ALA A 143 -1.44 6.12 -25.39
N ALA A 144 -2.47 6.16 -26.26
CA ALA A 144 -3.24 7.38 -26.52
C ALA A 144 -4.04 7.83 -25.27
N ARG A 145 -4.59 6.88 -24.53
CA ARG A 145 -5.26 7.14 -23.26
C ARG A 145 -4.30 7.76 -22.24
N ASP A 146 -3.14 7.14 -22.04
CA ASP A 146 -2.15 7.58 -21.07
C ASP A 146 -1.62 8.97 -21.40
N GLN A 147 -1.31 9.21 -22.68
CA GLN A 147 -0.95 10.55 -23.16
C GLN A 147 -2.05 11.59 -22.88
N LYS A 148 -3.32 11.21 -23.08
CA LYS A 148 -4.44 12.13 -22.83
C LYS A 148 -4.67 12.39 -21.34
N ILE A 149 -4.44 11.40 -20.47
CA ILE A 149 -4.44 11.55 -19.03
C ILE A 149 -3.39 12.58 -18.60
N GLU A 150 -2.16 12.45 -19.08
CA GLU A 150 -1.06 13.40 -18.79
C GLU A 150 -1.37 14.82 -19.31
N GLU A 151 -1.85 14.95 -20.55
CA GLU A 151 -2.23 16.24 -21.14
C GLU A 151 -3.31 16.97 -20.33
N VAL A 152 -4.38 16.25 -19.93
CA VAL A 152 -5.47 16.81 -19.14
C VAL A 152 -4.98 17.20 -17.75
N GLY A 153 -4.17 16.35 -17.10
CA GLY A 153 -3.57 16.63 -15.79
C GLY A 153 -2.70 17.88 -15.83
N ALA A 154 -1.78 17.97 -16.80
CA ALA A 154 -0.91 19.13 -16.97
C ALA A 154 -1.71 20.43 -17.19
N ARG A 155 -2.67 20.40 -18.12
CA ARG A 155 -3.54 21.57 -18.41
C ARG A 155 -4.33 22.03 -17.19
N LEU A 156 -4.88 21.10 -16.40
CA LEU A 156 -5.60 21.43 -15.17
C LEU A 156 -4.66 21.97 -14.10
N SER A 157 -3.45 21.41 -13.98
CA SER A 157 -2.43 21.91 -13.06
C SER A 157 -2.04 23.36 -13.39
N ASP A 158 -1.83 23.66 -14.67
CA ASP A 158 -1.49 25.01 -15.12
C ASP A 158 -2.62 26.01 -14.86
N SER A 159 -3.87 25.63 -15.09
CA SER A 159 -5.02 26.53 -14.94
C SER A 159 -5.39 26.77 -13.47
N THR A 160 -5.23 25.77 -12.61
CA THR A 160 -5.62 25.84 -11.18
C THR A 160 -4.49 26.24 -10.25
N LYS A 161 -3.24 26.13 -10.69
CA LYS A 161 -2.02 26.23 -9.88
C LYS A 161 -1.96 25.18 -8.75
N LEU A 162 -2.68 24.07 -8.94
CA LEU A 162 -2.67 22.88 -8.09
C LEU A 162 -1.96 21.75 -8.82
N ARG A 163 -1.53 20.72 -8.11
CA ARG A 163 -1.10 19.47 -8.73
C ARG A 163 -2.33 18.62 -9.04
N CYS A 164 -2.63 18.42 -10.32
CA CYS A 164 -3.79 17.65 -10.75
C CYS A 164 -3.35 16.31 -11.34
N ASP A 165 -3.79 15.22 -10.72
CA ASP A 165 -3.60 13.84 -11.19
C ASP A 165 -4.94 13.36 -11.79
N VAL A 166 -4.94 12.78 -12.98
CA VAL A 166 -6.15 12.16 -13.57
C VAL A 166 -6.12 10.67 -13.27
N THR A 167 -7.11 10.21 -12.53
CA THR A 167 -7.21 8.81 -12.08
C THR A 167 -8.31 8.07 -12.82
N PRO A 168 -8.02 6.89 -13.41
CA PRO A 168 -9.04 6.00 -13.92
C PRO A 168 -9.82 5.37 -12.77
N LEU A 169 -11.14 5.48 -12.82
CA LEU A 169 -12.07 4.82 -11.92
C LEU A 169 -12.84 3.74 -12.69
N TYR A 170 -13.30 2.68 -11.99
CA TYR A 170 -13.99 1.56 -12.64
C TYR A 170 -13.19 1.02 -13.83
N ASN A 171 -11.90 0.72 -13.60
CA ASN A 171 -10.99 0.21 -14.64
C ASN A 171 -11.01 1.03 -15.94
N GLY A 172 -11.16 2.37 -15.85
CA GLY A 172 -11.17 3.27 -17.00
C GLY A 172 -12.55 3.49 -17.64
N ALA A 173 -13.66 3.06 -17.02
CA ALA A 173 -14.99 3.49 -17.46
C ALA A 173 -15.26 4.98 -17.14
N ARG A 174 -14.63 5.49 -16.09
CA ARG A 174 -14.65 6.91 -15.71
C ARG A 174 -13.23 7.42 -15.42
N TYR A 175 -13.07 8.74 -15.54
CA TYR A 175 -11.82 9.44 -15.22
C TYR A 175 -12.15 10.67 -14.39
N SER A 176 -11.56 10.77 -13.19
CA SER A 176 -11.67 11.95 -12.34
C SER A 176 -10.31 12.61 -12.18
N SER A 177 -10.24 13.92 -12.30
CA SER A 177 -9.05 14.69 -11.94
C SER A 177 -9.14 15.07 -10.48
N TYR A 178 -8.14 14.69 -9.71
CA TYR A 178 -7.95 15.05 -8.31
C TYR A 178 -6.84 16.10 -8.23
N CYS A 179 -7.17 17.32 -7.81
CA CYS A 179 -6.24 18.43 -7.76
C CYS A 179 -5.87 18.77 -6.31
N TYR A 180 -4.59 18.70 -6.02
CA TYR A 180 -4.03 18.80 -4.67
C TYR A 180 -3.27 20.10 -4.47
N ARG A 181 -3.41 20.67 -3.27
CA ARG A 181 -2.46 21.64 -2.72
C ARG A 181 -1.37 20.86 -1.99
N ARG A 182 -0.12 21.07 -2.39
CA ARG A 182 1.05 20.41 -1.77
C ARG A 182 1.69 21.30 -0.74
N TYR A 183 2.01 20.72 0.42
CA TYR A 183 2.78 21.34 1.49
C TYR A 183 4.11 20.60 1.63
N GLU A 184 5.24 21.34 1.58
CA GLU A 184 6.60 20.77 1.56
C GLU A 184 7.44 21.15 2.81
N ASP A 185 6.97 22.07 3.65
CA ASP A 185 7.57 22.29 4.96
C ASP A 185 6.75 21.54 6.01
N VAL A 186 7.07 20.26 6.16
CA VAL A 186 6.44 19.34 7.12
C VAL A 186 7.46 18.98 8.17
N ARG A 187 7.11 19.19 9.44
CA ARG A 187 8.02 18.98 10.57
C ARG A 187 7.46 17.92 11.51
N LEU A 188 8.33 17.03 11.96
CA LEU A 188 8.00 16.06 13.00
C LEU A 188 7.84 16.77 14.34
N VAL A 189 6.73 16.49 15.02
CA VAL A 189 6.37 17.06 16.33
C VAL A 189 6.43 16.01 17.43
N PHE A 190 5.92 14.80 17.12
CA PHE A 190 5.85 13.69 18.06
C PHE A 190 5.86 12.35 17.33
N ALA A 191 6.62 11.41 17.86
CA ALA A 191 6.54 9.99 17.53
C ALA A 191 6.89 9.20 18.80
N PRO A 192 6.09 8.23 19.25
CA PRO A 192 6.44 7.35 20.37
C PRO A 192 7.59 6.41 20.00
N GLU A 193 8.08 5.67 20.96
CA GLU A 193 9.02 4.57 20.74
C GLU A 193 8.39 3.48 19.87
N THR A 194 9.16 2.86 18.97
CA THR A 194 8.68 1.76 18.11
C THR A 194 8.07 0.61 18.92
N GLN A 195 8.61 0.33 20.11
CA GLN A 195 8.11 -0.75 20.99
C GLN A 195 6.66 -0.56 21.45
N ILE A 196 6.14 0.67 21.50
CA ILE A 196 4.74 0.95 21.84
C ILE A 196 3.91 1.31 20.61
N GLY A 197 4.53 1.88 19.57
CA GLY A 197 3.89 2.15 18.29
C GLY A 197 3.74 0.92 17.38
N TYR A 198 4.35 -0.21 17.76
CA TYR A 198 4.27 -1.49 17.07
C TYR A 198 4.42 -2.64 18.10
N PHE A 199 3.62 -2.57 19.16
CA PHE A 199 3.64 -3.54 20.25
C PHE A 199 3.08 -4.89 19.79
N GLY A 200 3.79 -5.98 20.13
CA GLY A 200 3.50 -7.32 19.63
C GLY A 200 4.13 -7.63 18.27
N GLY A 201 4.70 -6.61 17.60
CA GLY A 201 5.46 -6.78 16.37
C GLY A 201 4.67 -7.47 15.25
N ASP A 202 5.39 -8.30 14.46
CA ASP A 202 4.74 -9.05 13.37
C ASP A 202 3.71 -10.09 13.88
N TYR A 203 3.86 -10.61 15.10
CA TYR A 203 2.89 -11.57 15.66
C TYR A 203 1.48 -10.97 15.77
N ASP A 204 1.38 -9.72 16.25
CA ASP A 204 0.09 -9.04 16.43
C ASP A 204 -0.35 -8.24 15.19
N ASN A 205 0.49 -8.10 14.17
CA ASN A 205 0.15 -7.44 12.91
C ASN A 205 -1.03 -8.14 12.20
N PHE A 206 -2.02 -7.39 11.72
CA PHE A 206 -3.30 -7.88 11.21
C PHE A 206 -4.08 -8.77 12.20
N THR A 207 -3.97 -8.52 13.50
CA THR A 207 -4.75 -9.26 14.49
C THR A 207 -5.57 -8.32 15.36
N TYR A 208 -6.52 -8.89 16.11
CA TYR A 208 -7.27 -8.20 17.17
C TYR A 208 -7.70 -9.24 18.22
N PRO A 209 -7.64 -8.97 19.55
CA PRO A 209 -7.37 -7.67 20.20
C PRO A 209 -5.93 -7.15 20.03
N ARG A 210 -5.80 -5.83 19.83
CA ARG A 210 -4.56 -5.12 19.59
C ARG A 210 -4.27 -4.10 20.71
N TYR A 211 -2.99 -3.73 20.92
CA TYR A 211 -2.57 -2.85 22.02
C TYR A 211 -1.45 -1.89 21.56
N ASP A 212 -1.66 -1.16 20.48
CA ASP A 212 -0.67 -0.27 19.86
C ASP A 212 -1.00 1.21 20.10
N LEU A 213 -0.01 1.99 20.45
CA LEU A 213 -0.09 3.44 20.37
C LEU A 213 0.49 3.92 19.04
N ASP A 214 -0.12 3.48 17.93
CA ASP A 214 0.35 3.78 16.59
C ASP A 214 -0.12 5.16 16.11
N VAL A 215 0.44 6.20 16.71
CA VAL A 215 0.13 7.61 16.44
C VAL A 215 1.40 8.44 16.34
N SER A 216 1.41 9.43 15.45
CA SER A 216 2.42 10.46 15.35
C SER A 216 1.81 11.81 15.01
N PHE A 217 2.55 12.89 15.28
CA PHE A 217 2.13 14.23 14.92
C PHE A 217 3.24 14.92 14.12
N PHE A 218 2.79 15.60 13.07
CA PHE A 218 3.58 16.53 12.28
C PHE A 218 2.99 17.95 12.38
N ARG A 219 3.68 18.94 11.84
CA ARG A 219 3.13 20.28 11.62
C ARG A 219 3.52 20.79 10.25
N VAL A 220 2.55 21.35 9.56
CA VAL A 220 2.76 22.07 8.31
C VAL A 220 3.11 23.53 8.61
N TYR A 221 4.12 24.03 7.91
CA TYR A 221 4.55 25.43 7.95
C TYR A 221 4.27 26.11 6.62
N GLY A 222 3.90 27.38 6.70
CA GLY A 222 3.69 28.24 5.54
C GLY A 222 5.00 28.78 4.96
N PRO A 223 4.92 29.52 3.83
CA PRO A 223 6.09 30.14 3.20
C PRO A 223 6.81 31.16 4.08
N ASP A 224 6.12 31.70 5.07
CA ASP A 224 6.62 32.61 6.09
C ASP A 224 7.36 31.92 7.25
N SER A 225 7.53 30.61 7.15
CA SER A 225 8.09 29.75 8.22
C SER A 225 7.29 29.80 9.52
N GLN A 226 6.01 30.17 9.47
CA GLN A 226 5.09 30.08 10.59
C GLN A 226 4.18 28.85 10.42
N PRO A 227 3.63 28.29 11.51
CA PRO A 227 2.64 27.24 11.42
C PRO A 227 1.48 27.65 10.50
N LEU A 228 1.12 26.76 9.56
CA LEU A 228 -0.02 26.97 8.67
C LEU A 228 -1.30 27.16 9.49
N LYS A 229 -2.21 27.98 8.96
CA LYS A 229 -3.56 28.18 9.52
C LYS A 229 -4.59 27.57 8.58
N PRO A 230 -4.83 26.24 8.64
CA PRO A 230 -5.84 25.62 7.81
C PRO A 230 -7.24 26.11 8.19
N GLN A 231 -8.09 26.31 7.19
CA GLN A 231 -9.50 26.65 7.42
C GLN A 231 -10.29 25.45 7.93
N ASP A 232 -9.96 24.26 7.39
CA ASP A 232 -10.59 23.01 7.72
C ASP A 232 -9.61 22.12 8.49
N PHE A 233 -10.02 21.70 9.69
CA PHE A 233 -9.32 20.78 10.57
C PHE A 233 -10.37 20.02 11.40
N LEU A 234 -10.10 18.78 11.76
CA LEU A 234 -11.02 17.95 12.53
C LEU A 234 -10.88 18.30 14.02
N SER A 235 -12.01 18.50 14.67
CA SER A 235 -12.06 18.70 16.12
C SER A 235 -11.97 17.37 16.86
N TRP A 236 -11.54 17.40 18.12
CA TRP A 236 -11.41 16.21 18.96
C TRP A 236 -12.72 15.90 19.69
N SER A 237 -13.16 14.63 19.69
CA SER A 237 -14.36 14.21 20.43
C SER A 237 -14.10 14.14 21.94
N ASP A 238 -15.05 14.58 22.74
CA ASP A 238 -14.99 14.45 24.21
C ASP A 238 -15.14 13.00 24.68
N SER A 239 -16.02 12.23 24.03
CA SER A 239 -16.34 10.85 24.41
C SER A 239 -15.46 9.81 23.71
N GLY A 240 -14.82 10.16 22.61
CA GLY A 240 -14.18 9.20 21.71
C GLY A 240 -15.19 8.26 21.06
N ALA A 241 -14.74 7.06 20.64
CA ALA A 241 -15.57 6.03 20.06
C ALA A 241 -16.42 5.32 21.15
N THR A 242 -17.67 4.97 20.83
CA THR A 242 -18.55 4.17 21.69
C THR A 242 -19.18 3.04 20.89
N GLU A 243 -19.49 1.92 21.53
CA GLU A 243 -20.14 0.78 20.90
C GLU A 243 -21.46 1.18 20.22
N GLY A 244 -21.67 0.73 18.99
CA GLY A 244 -22.83 1.06 18.18
C GLY A 244 -22.79 2.42 17.51
N MET A 245 -21.75 3.24 17.73
CA MET A 245 -21.60 4.55 17.11
C MET A 245 -21.37 4.42 15.59
N PRO A 246 -22.16 5.11 14.74
CA PRO A 246 -21.82 5.29 13.34
C PRO A 246 -20.55 6.12 13.19
N VAL A 247 -19.62 5.63 12.37
CA VAL A 247 -18.33 6.29 12.15
C VAL A 247 -17.96 6.28 10.67
N PHE A 248 -17.18 7.27 10.26
CA PHE A 248 -16.70 7.43 8.89
C PHE A 248 -15.17 7.50 8.89
N VAL A 249 -14.53 6.70 8.06
CA VAL A 249 -13.10 6.77 7.80
C VAL A 249 -12.87 7.63 6.57
N ILE A 250 -12.04 8.66 6.70
CA ILE A 250 -11.70 9.60 5.64
C ILE A 250 -10.24 9.35 5.25
N GLY A 251 -10.01 8.62 4.15
CA GLY A 251 -8.66 8.18 3.85
C GLY A 251 -8.40 7.86 2.39
N ASN A 252 -7.13 7.53 2.11
CA ASN A 252 -6.64 7.22 0.78
C ASN A 252 -6.34 5.72 0.67
N PRO A 253 -7.35 4.84 0.48
CA PRO A 253 -7.13 3.41 0.31
C PRO A 253 -6.28 3.16 -0.93
N GLY A 254 -5.27 2.28 -0.82
CA GLY A 254 -4.29 2.01 -1.87
C GLY A 254 -4.89 1.44 -3.13
N SER A 255 -5.09 0.12 -3.18
CA SER A 255 -5.70 -0.56 -4.32
C SER A 255 -6.53 -1.75 -3.89
N THR A 256 -7.60 -2.02 -4.62
CA THR A 256 -8.44 -3.22 -4.51
C THR A 256 -8.67 -3.85 -5.87
N SER A 257 -9.23 -5.05 -5.88
CA SER A 257 -9.45 -5.86 -7.08
C SER A 257 -10.85 -6.44 -7.11
N ARG A 258 -11.81 -5.72 -6.54
CA ARG A 258 -13.19 -6.16 -6.33
C ARG A 258 -13.98 -6.27 -7.63
N LEU A 259 -13.60 -5.49 -8.64
CA LEU A 259 -14.23 -5.51 -9.96
C LEU A 259 -13.60 -6.54 -10.91
N ASN A 260 -12.62 -7.32 -10.43
CA ASN A 260 -12.02 -8.39 -11.21
C ASN A 260 -13.03 -9.50 -11.53
N THR A 261 -12.89 -10.08 -12.72
CA THR A 261 -13.62 -11.28 -13.12
C THR A 261 -13.17 -12.50 -12.32
N VAL A 262 -14.00 -13.54 -12.29
CA VAL A 262 -13.65 -14.82 -11.65
C VAL A 262 -12.34 -15.38 -12.22
N ALA A 263 -12.13 -15.35 -13.53
CA ALA A 263 -10.90 -15.83 -14.16
C ALA A 263 -9.63 -15.06 -13.70
N GLN A 264 -9.73 -13.75 -13.45
CA GLN A 264 -8.64 -12.97 -12.91
C GLN A 264 -8.33 -13.35 -11.46
N LEU A 265 -9.36 -13.60 -10.64
CA LEU A 265 -9.20 -14.05 -9.26
C LEU A 265 -8.62 -15.46 -9.17
N GLU A 266 -9.03 -16.37 -10.06
CA GLU A 266 -8.46 -17.72 -10.17
C GLU A 266 -6.98 -17.69 -10.54
N TYR A 267 -6.56 -16.81 -11.47
CA TYR A 267 -5.15 -16.62 -11.80
C TYR A 267 -4.34 -16.18 -10.56
N ARG A 268 -4.88 -15.26 -9.74
CA ARG A 268 -4.23 -14.86 -8.49
C ARG A 268 -4.14 -16.02 -7.50
N ARG A 269 -5.25 -16.75 -7.29
CA ARG A 269 -5.33 -17.86 -6.36
C ARG A 269 -4.36 -19.01 -6.69
N ASP A 270 -4.29 -19.36 -7.98
CA ASP A 270 -3.63 -20.60 -8.40
C ASP A 270 -2.19 -20.39 -8.87
N PHE A 271 -1.82 -19.16 -9.23
CA PHE A 271 -0.51 -18.87 -9.79
C PHE A 271 0.20 -17.70 -9.13
N GLN A 272 -0.39 -16.49 -9.15
CA GLN A 272 0.32 -15.28 -8.76
C GLN A 272 0.65 -15.26 -7.26
N TYR A 273 -0.32 -15.45 -6.39
CA TYR A 273 -0.12 -15.38 -4.93
C TYR A 273 0.76 -16.50 -4.39
N PRO A 274 0.61 -17.78 -4.80
CA PRO A 274 1.54 -18.82 -4.39
C PRO A 274 2.99 -18.54 -4.74
N TYR A 275 3.25 -17.91 -5.89
CA TYR A 275 4.60 -17.46 -6.25
C TYR A 275 5.10 -16.31 -5.37
N THR A 276 4.29 -15.25 -5.20
CA THR A 276 4.65 -14.07 -4.41
C THR A 276 4.92 -14.44 -2.94
N ILE A 277 4.08 -15.29 -2.35
CA ILE A 277 4.24 -15.79 -0.97
C ILE A 277 5.60 -16.49 -0.82
N ARG A 278 5.93 -17.44 -1.69
CA ARG A 278 7.23 -18.15 -1.62
C ARG A 278 8.41 -17.19 -1.74
N LEU A 279 8.32 -16.22 -2.65
CA LEU A 279 9.35 -15.20 -2.84
C LEU A 279 9.57 -14.41 -1.55
N LEU A 280 8.50 -13.89 -0.94
CA LEU A 280 8.56 -13.10 0.29
C LEU A 280 9.03 -13.93 1.49
N GLU A 281 8.53 -15.16 1.66
CA GLU A 281 8.99 -16.09 2.71
C GLU A 281 10.50 -16.35 2.63
N SER A 282 11.00 -16.62 1.43
CA SER A 282 12.42 -16.85 1.19
C SER A 282 13.26 -15.61 1.58
N ARG A 283 12.84 -14.42 1.16
CA ARG A 283 13.60 -13.18 1.40
C ARG A 283 13.52 -12.71 2.85
N ALA A 284 12.35 -12.81 3.48
CA ALA A 284 12.19 -12.52 4.91
C ALA A 284 13.09 -13.43 5.75
N LYS A 285 13.14 -14.74 5.45
CA LYS A 285 14.02 -15.69 6.14
C LYS A 285 15.50 -15.34 5.98
N ILE A 286 15.93 -14.95 4.76
CA ILE A 286 17.33 -14.54 4.52
C ILE A 286 17.68 -13.30 5.34
N LEU A 287 16.81 -12.29 5.38
CA LEU A 287 17.04 -11.07 6.17
C LEU A 287 17.07 -11.37 7.67
N ASP A 288 16.16 -12.18 8.18
CA ASP A 288 16.13 -12.58 9.59
C ASP A 288 17.41 -13.29 10.01
N GLN A 289 17.84 -14.29 9.24
CA GLN A 289 19.10 -15.00 9.46
C GLN A 289 20.31 -14.06 9.39
N TYR A 290 20.33 -13.16 8.40
CA TYR A 290 21.42 -12.20 8.25
C TYR A 290 21.50 -11.26 9.45
N MET A 291 20.39 -10.65 9.89
CA MET A 291 20.34 -9.77 11.05
C MET A 291 20.69 -10.49 12.36
N SER A 292 20.35 -11.77 12.48
CA SER A 292 20.71 -12.59 13.65
C SER A 292 22.21 -12.82 13.76
N HIS A 293 22.92 -12.98 12.63
CA HIS A 293 24.37 -13.14 12.59
C HIS A 293 25.12 -11.80 12.61
N HIS A 294 24.46 -10.70 12.23
CA HIS A 294 25.02 -9.35 12.17
C HIS A 294 24.14 -8.34 12.94
N PRO A 295 24.09 -8.41 14.29
CA PRO A 295 23.22 -7.54 15.08
C PRO A 295 23.47 -6.03 14.88
N ASP A 296 24.72 -5.66 14.54
CA ASP A 296 25.14 -4.30 14.22
C ASP A 296 24.54 -3.75 12.90
N GLN A 297 24.03 -4.63 12.02
CA GLN A 297 23.39 -4.26 10.77
C GLN A 297 21.86 -4.28 10.86
N ARG A 298 21.28 -4.65 12.01
CA ARG A 298 19.83 -4.81 12.19
C ARG A 298 19.07 -3.55 11.79
N ASP A 299 19.49 -2.39 12.28
CA ASP A 299 18.79 -1.11 12.05
C ASP A 299 18.71 -0.75 10.56
N LYS A 300 19.66 -1.21 9.77
CA LYS A 300 19.71 -0.99 8.32
C LYS A 300 18.65 -1.80 7.57
N TYR A 301 18.33 -3.02 8.02
CA TYR A 301 17.51 -3.97 7.28
C TYR A 301 16.17 -4.28 7.93
N ILE A 302 15.92 -3.80 9.16
CA ILE A 302 14.70 -4.12 9.90
C ILE A 302 13.43 -3.60 9.22
N ASN A 303 13.48 -2.44 8.58
CA ASN A 303 12.34 -1.90 7.85
C ASN A 303 12.01 -2.73 6.59
N ASP A 304 13.03 -3.22 5.87
CA ASP A 304 12.82 -4.13 4.74
C ASP A 304 12.19 -5.45 5.22
N TYR A 305 12.68 -5.99 6.34
CA TYR A 305 12.11 -7.19 6.95
C TYR A 305 10.63 -6.99 7.33
N PHE A 306 10.29 -5.90 7.99
CA PHE A 306 8.90 -5.57 8.31
C PHE A 306 8.03 -5.40 7.05
N GLY A 307 8.58 -4.80 6.00
CA GLY A 307 7.88 -4.69 4.72
C GLY A 307 7.59 -6.06 4.09
N TYR A 308 8.55 -7.00 4.14
CA TYR A 308 8.38 -8.34 3.60
C TYR A 308 7.39 -9.17 4.42
N THR A 309 7.49 -9.16 5.75
CA THR A 309 6.58 -9.93 6.63
C THR A 309 5.17 -9.39 6.59
N ASN A 310 4.99 -8.06 6.55
CA ASN A 310 3.68 -7.44 6.36
C ASN A 310 3.03 -7.86 5.03
N SER A 311 3.78 -7.75 3.92
CA SER A 311 3.29 -8.15 2.60
C SER A 311 2.99 -9.65 2.54
N LEU A 312 3.86 -10.47 3.12
CA LEU A 312 3.68 -11.92 3.20
C LEU A 312 2.36 -12.28 3.89
N LYS A 313 2.10 -11.69 5.06
CA LYS A 313 0.87 -11.93 5.83
C LYS A 313 -0.37 -11.46 5.07
N ALA A 314 -0.30 -10.31 4.39
CA ALA A 314 -1.38 -9.82 3.53
C ALA A 314 -1.71 -10.81 2.41
N TYR A 315 -0.71 -11.22 1.59
CA TYR A 315 -0.94 -12.19 0.51
C TYR A 315 -1.39 -13.56 1.00
N GLN A 316 -0.93 -14.03 2.17
CA GLN A 316 -1.40 -15.27 2.78
C GLN A 316 -2.88 -15.17 3.17
N GLY A 317 -3.31 -14.05 3.76
CA GLY A 317 -4.70 -13.80 4.12
C GLY A 317 -5.61 -13.68 2.89
N GLU A 318 -5.19 -12.93 1.88
CA GLU A 318 -5.90 -12.82 0.61
C GLU A 318 -6.03 -14.19 -0.09
N LEU A 319 -4.94 -14.97 -0.14
CA LEU A 319 -4.96 -16.32 -0.71
C LEU A 319 -5.89 -17.25 0.06
N LYS A 320 -5.90 -17.17 1.39
CA LYS A 320 -6.84 -17.90 2.24
C LYS A 320 -8.28 -17.53 1.86
N GLY A 321 -8.56 -16.24 1.71
CA GLY A 321 -9.86 -15.76 1.25
C GLY A 321 -10.26 -16.31 -0.12
N LEU A 322 -9.36 -16.23 -1.12
CA LEU A 322 -9.60 -16.78 -2.46
C LEU A 322 -9.80 -18.30 -2.46
N ARG A 323 -9.32 -19.01 -1.44
CA ARG A 323 -9.52 -20.46 -1.23
C ARG A 323 -10.72 -20.76 -0.35
N THR A 324 -11.39 -19.77 0.21
CA THR A 324 -12.62 -19.94 0.99
C THR A 324 -13.80 -20.10 0.03
N PRO A 325 -14.47 -21.28 0.01
CA PRO A 325 -15.49 -21.58 -0.99
C PRO A 325 -16.64 -20.58 -1.01
N GLU A 326 -17.09 -20.12 0.17
CA GLU A 326 -18.21 -19.19 0.32
C GLU A 326 -17.91 -17.82 -0.30
N LEU A 327 -16.69 -17.31 -0.12
CA LEU A 327 -16.29 -16.02 -0.67
C LEU A 327 -16.16 -16.08 -2.20
N MET A 328 -15.55 -17.13 -2.73
CA MET A 328 -15.49 -17.33 -4.18
C MET A 328 -16.86 -17.58 -4.78
N ALA A 329 -17.74 -18.31 -4.09
CA ALA A 329 -19.11 -18.53 -4.54
C ALA A 329 -19.91 -17.21 -4.68
N ARG A 330 -19.73 -16.25 -3.76
CA ARG A 330 -20.34 -14.92 -3.84
C ARG A 330 -19.83 -14.15 -5.10
N LYS A 331 -18.53 -14.25 -5.42
CA LYS A 331 -17.94 -13.63 -6.64
C LYS A 331 -18.51 -14.28 -7.92
N VAL A 332 -18.62 -15.60 -7.94
CA VAL A 332 -19.24 -16.34 -9.06
C VAL A 332 -20.71 -15.97 -9.22
N ALA A 333 -21.46 -15.88 -8.11
CA ALA A 333 -22.86 -15.44 -8.13
C ALA A 333 -23.04 -14.03 -8.69
N PHE A 334 -22.17 -13.08 -8.27
CA PHE A 334 -22.16 -11.72 -8.81
C PHE A 334 -21.90 -11.71 -10.32
N GLU A 335 -20.84 -12.39 -10.77
CA GLU A 335 -20.50 -12.44 -12.19
C GLU A 335 -21.62 -13.11 -13.03
N LYS A 336 -22.23 -14.18 -12.52
CA LYS A 336 -23.39 -14.82 -13.15
C LYS A 336 -24.57 -13.85 -13.30
N LYS A 337 -24.89 -13.08 -12.24
CA LYS A 337 -25.95 -12.07 -12.26
C LYS A 337 -25.65 -10.96 -13.26
N PHE A 338 -24.42 -10.49 -13.30
CA PHE A 338 -23.97 -9.45 -14.22
C PHE A 338 -24.01 -9.95 -15.67
N LYS A 339 -23.50 -11.15 -15.98
CA LYS A 339 -23.62 -11.79 -17.30
C LYS A 339 -25.08 -11.90 -17.74
N ALA A 340 -25.98 -12.29 -16.83
CA ALA A 340 -27.41 -12.40 -17.13
C ALA A 340 -28.02 -11.05 -17.47
N ALA A 341 -27.69 -9.97 -16.74
CA ALA A 341 -28.17 -8.62 -17.03
C ALA A 341 -27.69 -8.12 -18.40
N VAL A 342 -26.42 -8.33 -18.75
CA VAL A 342 -25.88 -7.99 -20.07
C VAL A 342 -26.56 -8.79 -21.19
N ARG A 343 -26.80 -10.09 -20.99
CA ARG A 343 -27.44 -10.96 -21.98
C ARG A 343 -28.93 -10.64 -22.20
N ALA A 344 -29.60 -10.08 -21.21
CA ALA A 344 -31.00 -9.68 -21.30
C ALA A 344 -31.22 -8.50 -22.25
N ASP A 345 -30.20 -7.62 -22.41
CA ASP A 345 -30.21 -6.52 -23.38
C ASP A 345 -29.41 -6.90 -24.63
N SER A 346 -30.07 -6.95 -25.78
CA SER A 346 -29.45 -7.35 -27.05
C SER A 346 -28.35 -6.42 -27.54
N ALA A 347 -28.37 -5.14 -27.18
CA ALA A 347 -27.34 -4.16 -27.53
C ALA A 347 -26.12 -4.34 -26.65
N LEU A 348 -26.31 -4.47 -25.32
CA LEU A 348 -25.24 -4.75 -24.37
C LEU A 348 -24.58 -6.11 -24.66
N ASN A 349 -25.37 -7.13 -24.98
CA ASN A 349 -24.84 -8.46 -25.28
C ASN A 349 -23.96 -8.49 -26.54
N ARG A 350 -24.36 -7.75 -27.60
CA ARG A 350 -23.52 -7.63 -28.80
C ARG A 350 -22.20 -6.91 -28.53
N GLN A 351 -22.20 -5.95 -27.60
CA GLN A 351 -21.05 -5.11 -27.30
C GLN A 351 -20.10 -5.72 -26.28
N TYR A 352 -20.62 -6.47 -25.30
CA TYR A 352 -19.89 -6.90 -24.09
C TYR A 352 -19.95 -8.39 -23.79
N GLY A 353 -20.85 -9.14 -24.45
CA GLY A 353 -21.16 -10.53 -24.09
C GLY A 353 -19.98 -11.52 -24.15
N SER A 354 -18.97 -11.24 -24.99
CA SER A 354 -17.76 -12.09 -25.15
C SER A 354 -16.62 -11.75 -24.20
N LEU A 355 -16.66 -10.59 -23.51
CA LEU A 355 -15.51 -10.03 -22.82
C LEU A 355 -14.98 -10.93 -21.70
N TRP A 356 -15.84 -11.62 -20.96
CA TRP A 356 -15.39 -12.55 -19.90
C TRP A 356 -14.54 -13.69 -20.44
N ASP A 357 -14.95 -14.28 -21.57
CA ASP A 357 -14.22 -15.38 -22.20
C ASP A 357 -12.91 -14.89 -22.83
N GLU A 358 -12.90 -13.67 -23.37
CA GLU A 358 -11.69 -13.03 -23.90
C GLU A 358 -10.69 -12.75 -22.77
N ILE A 359 -11.12 -12.22 -21.63
CA ILE A 359 -10.27 -11.98 -20.44
C ILE A 359 -9.73 -13.29 -19.89
N ALA A 360 -10.57 -14.34 -19.78
CA ALA A 360 -10.12 -15.65 -19.33
C ALA A 360 -9.04 -16.24 -20.22
N LYS A 361 -9.18 -16.09 -21.55
CA LYS A 361 -8.18 -16.53 -22.52
C LYS A 361 -6.86 -15.77 -22.36
N LEU A 362 -6.93 -14.45 -22.18
CA LEU A 362 -5.74 -13.62 -21.96
C LEU A 362 -5.01 -14.00 -20.65
N ARG A 363 -5.76 -14.26 -19.57
CA ARG A 363 -5.16 -14.77 -18.31
C ARG A 363 -4.46 -16.10 -18.46
N SER A 364 -5.01 -17.01 -19.25
CA SER A 364 -4.33 -18.27 -19.60
C SER A 364 -3.00 -18.00 -20.33
N GLN A 365 -2.99 -17.10 -21.31
CA GLN A 365 -1.78 -16.76 -22.06
C GLN A 365 -0.74 -16.03 -21.17
N ILE A 366 -1.18 -15.13 -20.27
CA ILE A 366 -0.30 -14.46 -19.30
C ILE A 366 0.34 -15.50 -18.37
N LYS A 367 -0.41 -16.51 -17.93
CA LYS A 367 0.11 -17.61 -17.10
C LYS A 367 1.27 -18.36 -17.77
N ASP A 368 1.26 -18.49 -19.10
CA ASP A 368 2.32 -19.18 -19.84
C ASP A 368 3.61 -18.32 -19.96
N VAL A 369 3.48 -17.01 -19.94
CA VAL A 369 4.61 -16.06 -20.04
C VAL A 369 5.21 -15.71 -18.69
N ALA A 370 4.38 -15.62 -17.66
CA ALA A 370 4.76 -15.11 -16.34
C ALA A 370 5.95 -15.85 -15.68
N PRO A 371 6.12 -17.18 -15.77
CA PRO A 371 7.28 -17.86 -15.19
C PRO A 371 8.60 -17.34 -15.74
N ARG A 372 8.68 -17.10 -17.06
CA ARG A 372 9.89 -16.56 -17.70
C ARG A 372 10.14 -15.14 -17.27
N LEU A 373 9.12 -14.29 -17.24
CA LEU A 373 9.26 -12.92 -16.79
C LEU A 373 9.71 -12.86 -15.33
N ASN A 374 9.08 -13.65 -14.46
CA ASN A 374 9.39 -13.71 -13.04
C ASN A 374 10.83 -14.17 -12.75
N ALA A 375 11.33 -15.16 -13.49
CA ALA A 375 12.69 -15.67 -13.32
C ALA A 375 13.77 -14.69 -13.85
N LEU A 376 13.49 -13.97 -14.94
CA LEU A 376 14.48 -13.10 -15.59
C LEU A 376 14.43 -11.65 -15.09
N ASN A 377 13.36 -11.21 -14.43
CA ASN A 377 13.24 -9.86 -13.89
C ASN A 377 14.21 -9.64 -12.72
N GLN A 378 14.95 -8.54 -12.77
CA GLN A 378 15.95 -8.15 -11.76
C GLN A 378 15.54 -6.90 -10.98
N GLY A 379 14.32 -6.41 -11.16
CA GLY A 379 13.82 -5.23 -10.44
C GLY A 379 13.25 -5.57 -9.05
N GLY A 380 13.31 -4.59 -8.15
CA GLY A 380 12.73 -4.66 -6.81
C GLY A 380 13.70 -5.10 -5.70
N SER A 381 13.36 -4.76 -4.46
CA SER A 381 14.19 -4.99 -3.26
C SER A 381 14.40 -6.47 -2.92
N VAL A 382 13.50 -7.34 -3.38
CA VAL A 382 13.57 -8.80 -3.17
C VAL A 382 14.53 -9.52 -4.12
N ARG A 383 15.30 -8.79 -4.93
CA ARG A 383 16.22 -9.29 -5.95
C ARG A 383 17.67 -8.92 -5.64
N SER A 384 18.62 -9.65 -6.26
CA SER A 384 20.05 -9.35 -6.12
C SER A 384 20.36 -7.94 -6.61
N GLN A 385 20.97 -7.15 -5.76
CA GLN A 385 21.42 -5.79 -6.07
C GLN A 385 22.58 -5.80 -7.08
N THR A 386 23.42 -6.85 -7.09
CA THR A 386 24.50 -7.02 -8.07
C THR A 386 23.92 -7.18 -9.48
N LEU A 387 22.89 -8.03 -9.67
CA LEU A 387 22.26 -8.19 -11.00
C LEU A 387 21.42 -6.96 -11.38
N ALA A 388 20.75 -6.33 -10.42
CA ALA A 388 20.03 -5.08 -10.66
C ALA A 388 20.95 -3.96 -11.10
N ALA A 389 22.10 -3.79 -10.45
CA ALA A 389 23.13 -2.82 -10.84
C ALA A 389 23.71 -3.13 -12.24
N ALA A 390 23.94 -4.41 -12.57
CA ALA A 390 24.39 -4.81 -13.90
C ALA A 390 23.38 -4.42 -14.98
N LEU A 391 22.09 -4.71 -14.76
CA LEU A 391 21.01 -4.35 -15.67
C LEU A 391 20.88 -2.82 -15.81
N GLY A 392 20.85 -2.09 -14.71
CA GLY A 392 20.76 -0.63 -14.69
C GLY A 392 21.94 0.03 -15.40
N LEU A 393 23.16 -0.46 -15.15
CA LEU A 393 24.36 0.04 -15.81
C LEU A 393 24.32 -0.20 -17.35
N MET A 394 23.82 -1.34 -17.79
CA MET A 394 23.64 -1.64 -19.23
C MET A 394 22.59 -0.72 -19.87
N GLN A 395 21.48 -0.49 -19.18
CA GLN A 395 20.42 0.42 -19.63
C GLN A 395 20.93 1.86 -19.69
N TYR A 396 21.66 2.31 -18.67
CA TYR A 396 22.32 3.62 -18.65
C TYR A 396 23.31 3.77 -19.82
N ALA A 397 24.18 2.78 -20.04
CA ALA A 397 25.14 2.81 -21.14
C ALA A 397 24.46 2.89 -22.51
N GLN A 398 23.36 2.16 -22.70
CA GLN A 398 22.55 2.23 -23.92
C GLN A 398 21.90 3.62 -24.09
N ALA A 399 21.31 4.17 -23.04
CA ALA A 399 20.69 5.49 -23.04
C ALA A 399 21.70 6.58 -23.36
N ALA A 400 22.87 6.57 -22.70
CA ALA A 400 23.95 7.53 -22.92
C ALA A 400 24.54 7.48 -24.35
N SER A 401 24.60 6.28 -24.95
CA SER A 401 25.11 6.11 -26.30
C SER A 401 24.09 6.44 -27.39
N SER A 402 22.80 6.47 -27.08
CA SER A 402 21.74 6.72 -28.07
C SER A 402 21.67 8.17 -28.54
N GLY A 403 22.11 9.12 -27.71
CA GLY A 403 21.96 10.56 -27.93
C GLY A 403 20.50 11.08 -27.93
N MET A 404 19.53 10.22 -27.61
CA MET A 404 18.11 10.56 -27.65
C MET A 404 17.50 10.86 -26.27
N VAL A 405 18.24 10.54 -25.19
CA VAL A 405 17.76 10.72 -23.81
C VAL A 405 18.24 12.08 -23.28
N PRO A 406 17.36 12.91 -22.70
CA PRO A 406 17.73 14.21 -22.13
C PRO A 406 18.80 14.08 -21.03
N ASP A 407 19.71 15.04 -20.96
CA ASP A 407 20.79 15.07 -19.95
C ASP A 407 20.27 15.00 -18.51
N SER A 408 19.14 15.64 -18.22
CA SER A 408 18.52 15.59 -16.89
C SER A 408 18.10 14.17 -16.49
N THR A 409 17.57 13.39 -17.43
CA THR A 409 17.20 11.97 -17.22
C THR A 409 18.45 11.12 -17.01
N LEU A 410 19.50 11.33 -17.81
CA LEU A 410 20.79 10.64 -17.65
C LEU A 410 21.45 10.98 -16.31
N GLN A 411 21.35 12.24 -15.83
CA GLN A 411 21.85 12.64 -14.51
C GLN A 411 21.09 11.96 -13.38
N ALA A 412 19.74 11.90 -13.46
CA ALA A 412 18.92 11.20 -12.50
C ALA A 412 19.29 9.71 -12.43
N PHE A 413 19.41 9.05 -13.57
CA PHE A 413 19.80 7.64 -13.67
C PHE A 413 21.21 7.39 -13.10
N ARG A 414 22.16 8.28 -13.41
CA ARG A 414 23.50 8.23 -12.82
C ARG A 414 23.47 8.33 -11.30
N LYS A 415 22.70 9.28 -10.77
CA LYS A 415 22.56 9.48 -9.33
C LYS A 415 21.99 8.25 -8.63
N GLU A 416 21.00 7.61 -9.22
CA GLU A 416 20.39 6.37 -8.72
C GLU A 416 21.43 5.23 -8.68
N LEU A 417 22.15 4.99 -9.76
CA LEU A 417 23.20 3.98 -9.80
C LEU A 417 24.33 4.26 -8.78
N GLN A 418 24.72 5.52 -8.59
CA GLN A 418 25.74 5.91 -7.61
C GLN A 418 25.29 5.74 -6.16
N ALA A 419 23.98 5.84 -5.90
CA ALA A 419 23.41 5.61 -4.58
C ALA A 419 23.34 4.12 -4.20
N THR A 420 23.55 3.20 -5.15
CA THR A 420 23.48 1.75 -4.91
C THR A 420 24.60 1.32 -3.96
N SER A 421 24.22 0.70 -2.85
CA SER A 421 25.13 0.11 -1.85
C SER A 421 24.86 -1.37 -1.75
N ILE A 422 25.80 -2.21 -2.20
CA ILE A 422 25.64 -3.65 -2.27
C ILE A 422 26.41 -4.31 -1.13
N ASN A 423 25.70 -4.99 -0.25
CA ASN A 423 26.29 -5.86 0.74
C ASN A 423 26.56 -7.23 0.12
N ARG A 424 27.84 -7.60 -0.10
CA ARG A 424 28.22 -8.83 -0.82
C ARG A 424 27.70 -10.10 -0.17
N ASP A 425 27.77 -10.18 1.14
CA ASP A 425 27.39 -11.37 1.88
C ASP A 425 25.85 -11.59 1.78
N LEU A 426 25.07 -10.58 2.14
CA LEU A 426 23.61 -10.64 2.01
C LEU A 426 23.18 -10.85 0.55
N ASP A 427 23.80 -10.15 -0.40
CA ASP A 427 23.41 -10.23 -1.81
C ASP A 427 23.72 -11.62 -2.41
N ALA A 428 24.77 -12.30 -1.96
CA ALA A 428 25.07 -13.67 -2.36
C ALA A 428 23.95 -14.65 -1.93
N HIS A 429 23.41 -14.51 -0.73
CA HIS A 429 22.29 -15.32 -0.26
C HIS A 429 20.99 -15.01 -1.03
N ILE A 430 20.70 -13.74 -1.30
CA ILE A 430 19.55 -13.34 -2.10
C ILE A 430 19.67 -13.89 -3.54
N LEU A 431 20.85 -13.79 -4.14
CA LEU A 431 21.12 -14.29 -5.47
C LEU A 431 21.02 -15.81 -5.57
N ALA A 432 21.49 -16.54 -4.55
CA ALA A 432 21.34 -18.00 -4.49
C ALA A 432 19.86 -18.40 -4.52
N ALA A 433 19.04 -17.79 -3.66
CA ALA A 433 17.60 -18.03 -3.67
C ALA A 433 16.93 -17.63 -5.00
N GLN A 434 17.42 -16.59 -5.67
CA GLN A 434 16.94 -16.18 -6.98
C GLN A 434 17.29 -17.19 -8.08
N PHE A 435 18.46 -17.82 -8.00
CA PHE A 435 18.83 -18.90 -8.90
C PHE A 435 17.99 -20.17 -8.66
N GLU A 436 17.67 -20.49 -7.40
CA GLU A 436 16.73 -21.57 -7.07
C GLU A 436 15.34 -21.29 -7.63
N ASP A 437 14.81 -20.07 -7.47
CA ASP A 437 13.54 -19.64 -8.06
C ASP A 437 13.56 -19.85 -9.59
N ALA A 438 14.67 -19.49 -10.26
CA ALA A 438 14.81 -19.65 -11.71
C ALA A 438 14.82 -21.12 -12.13
N VAL A 439 15.50 -21.98 -11.38
CA VAL A 439 15.48 -23.44 -11.63
C VAL A 439 14.05 -24.00 -11.54
N GLN A 440 13.29 -23.56 -10.53
CA GLN A 440 11.90 -24.00 -10.35
C GLN A 440 10.97 -23.51 -11.46
N LEU A 441 11.15 -22.28 -11.93
CA LEU A 441 10.28 -21.64 -12.92
C LEU A 441 10.59 -22.05 -14.36
N LEU A 442 11.86 -22.27 -14.68
CA LEU A 442 12.34 -22.47 -16.05
C LEU A 442 12.85 -23.88 -16.30
N GLY A 443 13.19 -24.61 -15.25
CA GLY A 443 13.88 -25.92 -15.33
C GLY A 443 15.39 -25.79 -15.47
N PRO A 444 16.14 -26.88 -15.17
CA PRO A 444 17.62 -26.88 -15.14
C PRO A 444 18.27 -26.68 -16.53
N ASP A 445 17.56 -27.01 -17.59
CA ASP A 445 18.07 -26.92 -18.97
C ASP A 445 17.88 -25.56 -19.63
N ASP A 446 17.21 -24.61 -18.94
CA ASP A 446 17.03 -23.26 -19.48
C ASP A 446 18.39 -22.55 -19.65
N PRO A 447 18.63 -21.84 -20.76
CA PRO A 447 19.89 -21.16 -21.02
C PRO A 447 20.30 -20.19 -19.90
N PHE A 448 19.35 -19.45 -19.29
CA PHE A 448 19.65 -18.58 -18.16
C PHE A 448 20.16 -19.37 -16.96
N VAL A 449 19.49 -20.48 -16.62
CA VAL A 449 19.86 -21.33 -15.49
C VAL A 449 21.26 -21.94 -15.71
N ARG A 450 21.53 -22.44 -16.90
CA ARG A 450 22.86 -22.99 -17.26
C ARG A 450 23.95 -21.92 -17.20
N ASP A 451 23.70 -20.72 -17.76
CA ASP A 451 24.66 -19.61 -17.73
C ASP A 451 24.92 -19.10 -16.30
N ALA A 452 23.89 -19.08 -15.45
CA ALA A 452 23.98 -18.66 -14.06
C ALA A 452 24.71 -19.68 -13.18
N LEU A 453 24.33 -20.96 -13.24
CA LEU A 453 24.86 -22.01 -12.36
C LEU A 453 26.20 -22.57 -12.83
N GLN A 454 26.44 -22.71 -14.13
CA GLN A 454 27.66 -23.28 -14.71
C GLN A 454 28.04 -24.63 -14.07
N GLY A 455 27.03 -25.46 -13.78
CA GLY A 455 27.18 -26.79 -13.17
C GLY A 455 27.45 -26.80 -11.65
N LYS A 456 27.38 -25.63 -10.98
CA LYS A 456 27.50 -25.47 -9.53
C LYS A 456 26.13 -25.49 -8.85
N SER A 457 26.14 -25.61 -7.51
CA SER A 457 24.96 -25.31 -6.71
C SER A 457 24.61 -23.81 -6.79
N ALA A 458 23.36 -23.45 -6.45
CA ALA A 458 22.93 -22.05 -6.44
C ALA A 458 23.78 -21.17 -5.51
N ASP A 459 24.11 -21.68 -4.31
CA ASP A 459 24.96 -20.99 -3.34
C ASP A 459 26.37 -20.75 -3.89
N GLU A 460 27.01 -21.79 -4.44
CA GLU A 460 28.37 -21.68 -4.99
C GLU A 460 28.42 -20.73 -6.20
N ALA A 461 27.41 -20.79 -7.09
CA ALA A 461 27.31 -19.95 -8.25
C ALA A 461 27.09 -18.48 -7.88
N ALA A 462 26.17 -18.21 -6.95
CA ALA A 462 25.86 -16.87 -6.46
C ALA A 462 27.06 -16.24 -5.75
N ALA A 463 27.69 -16.96 -4.80
CA ALA A 463 28.90 -16.50 -4.11
C ALA A 463 30.04 -16.22 -5.10
N ALA A 464 30.28 -17.11 -6.06
CA ALA A 464 31.32 -16.92 -7.07
C ALA A 464 31.06 -15.67 -7.94
N LEU A 465 29.79 -15.44 -8.37
CA LEU A 465 29.41 -14.29 -9.17
C LEU A 465 29.58 -12.98 -8.42
N VAL A 466 29.01 -12.87 -7.20
CA VAL A 466 29.04 -11.63 -6.40
C VAL A 466 30.49 -11.29 -6.00
N ASN A 467 31.30 -12.29 -5.62
CA ASN A 467 32.69 -12.07 -5.24
C ASN A 467 33.60 -11.66 -6.40
N ALA A 468 33.35 -12.19 -7.60
CA ALA A 468 34.12 -11.85 -8.79
C ALA A 468 33.63 -10.56 -9.47
N SER A 469 32.41 -10.09 -9.18
CA SER A 469 31.87 -8.84 -9.73
C SER A 469 32.55 -7.62 -9.10
N VAL A 470 32.78 -6.61 -9.94
CA VAL A 470 33.29 -5.30 -9.50
C VAL A 470 32.16 -4.37 -9.03
N LEU A 471 30.89 -4.67 -9.32
CA LEU A 471 29.74 -3.79 -9.06
C LEU A 471 29.49 -3.52 -7.58
N PRO A 472 29.74 -4.45 -6.64
CA PRO A 472 29.67 -4.16 -5.20
C PRO A 472 30.76 -3.20 -4.67
N ASP A 473 31.76 -2.86 -5.48
CA ASP A 473 32.76 -1.84 -5.15
C ASP A 473 32.29 -0.49 -5.72
N SER A 474 31.93 0.44 -4.85
CA SER A 474 31.34 1.73 -5.24
C SER A 474 32.27 2.57 -6.12
N ALA A 475 33.60 2.50 -5.90
CA ALA A 475 34.58 3.24 -6.71
C ALA A 475 34.68 2.66 -8.12
N LYS A 476 34.66 1.33 -8.26
CA LYS A 476 34.68 0.65 -9.55
C LYS A 476 33.36 0.83 -10.31
N LEU A 477 32.24 0.76 -9.62
CA LEU A 477 30.92 1.07 -10.20
C LEU A 477 30.89 2.52 -10.71
N ALA A 478 31.36 3.49 -9.93
CA ALA A 478 31.44 4.89 -10.34
C ALA A 478 32.33 5.07 -11.58
N ALA A 479 33.45 4.35 -11.68
CA ALA A 479 34.34 4.37 -12.85
C ALA A 479 33.64 3.83 -14.11
N MET A 480 32.82 2.78 -13.98
CA MET A 480 32.01 2.22 -15.09
C MET A 480 30.90 3.17 -15.52
N ILE A 481 30.24 3.84 -14.57
CA ILE A 481 29.24 4.88 -14.86
C ILE A 481 29.87 6.05 -15.63
N ALA A 482 31.11 6.43 -15.28
CA ALA A 482 31.85 7.49 -15.97
C ALA A 482 32.27 7.10 -17.40
N ASN A 483 32.43 5.81 -17.70
CA ASN A 483 32.83 5.28 -18.99
C ASN A 483 31.86 4.26 -19.57
N PRO A 484 30.62 4.66 -19.91
CA PRO A 484 29.54 3.74 -20.28
C PRO A 484 29.85 2.90 -21.53
N ALA A 485 30.73 3.37 -22.43
CA ALA A 485 31.13 2.60 -23.60
C ALA A 485 31.82 1.26 -23.28
N GLN A 486 32.48 1.16 -22.11
CA GLN A 486 33.16 -0.07 -21.67
C GLN A 486 32.18 -1.14 -21.15
N VAL A 487 30.94 -0.78 -20.83
CA VAL A 487 29.94 -1.73 -20.26
C VAL A 487 29.60 -2.83 -21.25
N SER A 488 29.51 -2.50 -22.56
CA SER A 488 29.16 -3.45 -23.63
C SER A 488 30.20 -4.56 -23.81
N THR A 489 31.46 -4.29 -23.50
CA THR A 489 32.60 -5.25 -23.65
C THR A 489 33.10 -5.76 -22.31
N SER A 490 32.48 -5.38 -21.18
CA SER A 490 32.90 -5.78 -19.84
C SER A 490 32.94 -7.29 -19.69
N SER A 491 33.98 -7.80 -19.01
CA SER A 491 34.14 -9.21 -18.62
C SER A 491 33.55 -9.51 -17.24
N ASP A 492 33.01 -8.51 -16.55
CA ASP A 492 32.33 -8.69 -15.25
C ASP A 492 31.25 -9.78 -15.35
N PRO A 493 31.23 -10.76 -14.43
CA PRO A 493 30.34 -11.91 -14.54
C PRO A 493 28.85 -11.53 -14.45
N ALA A 494 28.49 -10.52 -13.65
CA ALA A 494 27.10 -10.07 -13.55
C ALA A 494 26.65 -9.38 -14.85
N ILE A 495 27.51 -8.52 -15.41
CA ILE A 495 27.22 -7.85 -16.71
C ILE A 495 27.16 -8.88 -17.84
N ARG A 496 28.02 -9.89 -17.84
CA ARG A 496 28.00 -10.97 -18.85
C ARG A 496 26.69 -11.76 -18.77
N LEU A 497 26.28 -12.17 -17.58
CA LEU A 497 25.03 -12.90 -17.38
C LEU A 497 23.84 -12.05 -17.83
N MET A 498 23.79 -10.78 -17.44
CA MET A 498 22.70 -9.89 -17.86
C MET A 498 22.72 -9.60 -19.37
N ARG A 499 23.88 -9.55 -19.99
CA ARG A 499 24.01 -9.36 -21.44
C ARG A 499 23.41 -10.53 -22.23
N SER A 500 23.61 -11.78 -21.79
CA SER A 500 23.01 -12.96 -22.42
C SER A 500 21.50 -13.05 -22.10
N THR A 501 21.06 -12.52 -20.95
CA THR A 501 19.67 -12.60 -20.47
C THR A 501 18.77 -11.52 -21.08
N LEU A 502 19.28 -10.31 -21.29
CA LEU A 502 18.49 -9.12 -21.63
C LEU A 502 17.60 -9.28 -22.89
N PRO A 503 18.04 -9.92 -24.00
CA PRO A 503 17.17 -10.13 -25.16
C PRO A 503 15.93 -10.98 -24.81
N ARG A 504 16.10 -12.01 -23.99
CA ARG A 504 15.03 -12.92 -23.54
C ARG A 504 14.09 -12.23 -22.57
N LEU A 505 14.63 -11.44 -21.63
CA LEU A 505 13.85 -10.62 -20.73
C LEU A 505 12.97 -9.61 -21.49
N ARG A 506 13.56 -8.92 -22.46
CA ARG A 506 12.83 -7.97 -23.32
C ARG A 506 11.69 -8.64 -24.10
N ALA A 507 11.97 -9.80 -24.70
CA ALA A 507 10.94 -10.55 -25.42
C ALA A 507 9.79 -11.01 -24.50
N ALA A 508 10.11 -11.52 -23.31
CA ALA A 508 9.11 -11.90 -22.32
C ALA A 508 8.29 -10.70 -21.83
N TYR A 509 8.96 -9.56 -21.59
CA TYR A 509 8.30 -8.32 -21.17
C TYR A 509 7.37 -7.78 -22.26
N GLN A 510 7.83 -7.74 -23.54
CA GLN A 510 6.99 -7.29 -24.66
C GLN A 510 5.76 -8.18 -24.86
N GLN A 511 5.92 -9.50 -24.76
CA GLN A 511 4.80 -10.43 -24.85
C GLN A 511 3.81 -10.22 -23.69
N TYR A 512 4.31 -10.11 -22.47
CA TYR A 512 3.49 -9.84 -21.28
C TYR A 512 2.74 -8.50 -21.42
N GLN A 513 3.44 -7.44 -21.83
CA GLN A 513 2.86 -6.10 -22.00
C GLN A 513 1.74 -6.12 -23.04
N SER A 514 1.97 -6.75 -24.19
CA SER A 514 0.93 -6.87 -25.23
C SER A 514 -0.33 -7.58 -24.74
N LEU A 515 -0.19 -8.64 -23.93
CA LEU A 515 -1.32 -9.36 -23.34
C LEU A 515 -2.01 -8.54 -22.26
N SER A 516 -1.24 -7.80 -21.46
CA SER A 516 -1.76 -6.91 -20.42
C SER A 516 -2.55 -5.73 -21.01
N ASP A 517 -2.02 -5.10 -22.07
CA ASP A 517 -2.72 -4.01 -22.78
C ASP A 517 -4.05 -4.50 -23.37
N ALA A 518 -4.01 -5.70 -23.99
CA ALA A 518 -5.22 -6.33 -24.53
C ALA A 518 -6.26 -6.63 -23.44
N GLU A 519 -5.83 -7.10 -22.29
CA GLU A 519 -6.72 -7.34 -21.14
C GLU A 519 -7.25 -6.02 -20.57
N GLU A 520 -6.42 -5.01 -20.41
CA GLU A 520 -6.81 -3.71 -19.88
C GLU A 520 -7.93 -3.06 -20.72
N VAL A 521 -7.79 -3.09 -22.04
CA VAL A 521 -8.83 -2.59 -22.95
C VAL A 521 -10.16 -3.34 -22.74
N ARG A 522 -10.11 -4.67 -22.56
CA ARG A 522 -11.31 -5.50 -22.34
C ARG A 522 -11.91 -5.25 -20.97
N THR A 523 -11.09 -5.15 -19.96
CA THR A 523 -11.52 -4.85 -18.59
C THR A 523 -12.17 -3.46 -18.51
N GLY A 524 -11.61 -2.46 -19.19
CA GLY A 524 -12.22 -1.13 -19.30
C GLY A 524 -13.57 -1.14 -20.04
N ARG A 525 -13.74 -1.99 -21.06
CA ARG A 525 -15.02 -2.18 -21.73
C ARG A 525 -16.02 -2.90 -20.82
N LEU A 526 -15.59 -3.93 -20.10
CA LEU A 526 -16.42 -4.65 -19.14
C LEU A 526 -16.89 -3.72 -18.00
N ALA A 527 -16.03 -2.82 -17.55
CA ALA A 527 -16.36 -1.82 -16.53
C ALA A 527 -17.40 -0.81 -17.04
N ARG A 528 -17.40 -0.44 -18.33
CA ARG A 528 -18.51 0.35 -18.92
C ARG A 528 -19.82 -0.43 -18.88
N ALA A 529 -19.81 -1.72 -19.22
CA ALA A 529 -20.98 -2.56 -19.08
C ALA A 529 -21.51 -2.62 -17.63
N LEU A 530 -20.59 -2.69 -16.64
CA LEU A 530 -20.95 -2.64 -15.23
C LEU A 530 -21.66 -1.33 -14.88
N PHE A 531 -21.14 -0.22 -15.40
CA PHE A 531 -21.73 1.10 -15.19
C PHE A 531 -23.07 1.25 -15.89
N ASP A 532 -23.24 0.72 -17.09
CA ASP A 532 -24.50 0.72 -17.83
C ASP A 532 -25.60 -0.09 -17.09
N VAL A 533 -25.22 -1.15 -16.36
CA VAL A 533 -26.16 -2.00 -15.61
C VAL A 533 -26.43 -1.48 -14.19
N TYR A 534 -25.40 -1.03 -13.47
CA TYR A 534 -25.48 -0.75 -12.03
C TYR A 534 -25.27 0.73 -11.66
N GLY A 535 -24.81 1.57 -12.59
CA GLY A 535 -24.51 2.98 -12.32
C GLY A 535 -23.47 3.17 -11.25
N THR A 536 -23.71 4.10 -10.32
CA THR A 536 -22.81 4.42 -9.18
C THR A 536 -23.15 3.69 -7.89
N THR A 537 -24.08 2.71 -7.93
CA THR A 537 -24.46 1.93 -6.73
C THR A 537 -23.36 0.98 -6.25
N ILE A 538 -22.40 0.69 -7.11
CA ILE A 538 -21.18 -0.06 -6.79
C ILE A 538 -20.03 0.96 -6.74
N PRO A 539 -19.24 1.02 -5.64
CA PRO A 539 -18.07 1.89 -5.60
C PRO A 539 -16.97 1.39 -6.55
N PRO A 540 -16.11 2.28 -7.09
CA PRO A 540 -14.94 1.86 -7.85
C PRO A 540 -13.89 1.24 -6.91
N ASP A 541 -13.03 0.39 -7.47
CA ASP A 541 -11.84 -0.08 -6.76
C ASP A 541 -11.02 1.09 -6.19
N ALA A 542 -10.31 0.85 -5.10
CA ALA A 542 -9.41 1.82 -4.50
C ALA A 542 -8.24 2.13 -5.45
N THR A 543 -7.78 3.39 -5.45
CA THR A 543 -6.77 3.94 -6.38
C THR A 543 -5.83 4.94 -5.72
N PHE A 544 -5.66 4.82 -4.42
CA PHE A 544 -4.92 5.78 -3.58
C PHE A 544 -5.43 7.22 -3.71
N THR A 545 -6.74 7.36 -3.92
CA THR A 545 -7.46 8.63 -3.90
C THR A 545 -8.39 8.69 -2.71
N LEU A 546 -8.69 9.92 -2.27
CA LEU A 546 -9.48 10.12 -1.04
C LEU A 546 -10.88 9.54 -1.16
N ARG A 547 -11.27 8.77 -0.16
CA ARG A 547 -12.57 8.10 -0.03
C ARG A 547 -13.20 8.39 1.33
N ILE A 548 -14.51 8.17 1.39
CA ILE A 548 -15.29 8.09 2.62
C ILE A 548 -15.81 6.66 2.77
N ALA A 549 -15.48 5.99 3.88
CA ALA A 549 -15.95 4.64 4.17
C ALA A 549 -16.76 4.65 5.45
N ASP A 550 -18.04 4.24 5.36
CA ASP A 550 -18.96 4.18 6.48
C ASP A 550 -18.86 2.87 7.25
N GLY A 551 -19.20 2.92 8.54
CA GLY A 551 -19.22 1.75 9.42
C GLY A 551 -19.79 2.05 10.80
N VAL A 552 -19.72 1.03 11.66
CA VAL A 552 -20.20 1.08 13.05
C VAL A 552 -19.13 0.51 13.96
N VAL A 553 -18.92 1.12 15.11
CA VAL A 553 -18.03 0.60 16.17
C VAL A 553 -18.65 -0.67 16.74
N LYS A 554 -18.06 -1.84 16.46
CA LYS A 554 -18.67 -3.14 16.75
C LYS A 554 -17.65 -4.26 16.82
N GLY A 555 -17.71 -5.09 17.88
CA GLY A 555 -16.99 -6.36 17.96
C GLY A 555 -17.47 -7.41 16.92
N TYR A 556 -16.91 -8.61 16.97
CA TYR A 556 -17.24 -9.69 16.03
C TYR A 556 -17.04 -11.07 16.69
N GLU A 557 -17.63 -12.10 16.10
CA GLU A 557 -17.38 -13.48 16.53
C GLU A 557 -15.94 -13.86 16.19
N TYR A 558 -15.23 -14.42 17.17
CA TYR A 558 -13.81 -14.74 17.08
C TYR A 558 -13.50 -16.03 17.81
N ASN A 559 -13.10 -17.07 17.06
CA ASN A 559 -12.69 -18.37 17.61
C ASN A 559 -13.66 -18.97 18.67
N GLY A 560 -14.97 -18.86 18.42
CA GLY A 560 -16.00 -19.37 19.32
C GLY A 560 -16.31 -18.49 20.54
N THR A 561 -15.80 -17.26 20.54
CA THR A 561 -16.09 -16.19 21.50
C THR A 561 -16.34 -14.87 20.76
N LEU A 562 -16.39 -13.76 21.48
CA LEU A 562 -16.54 -12.41 20.93
C LEU A 562 -15.23 -11.63 21.09
N ALA A 563 -14.70 -11.09 20.00
CA ALA A 563 -13.67 -10.09 20.08
C ALA A 563 -14.24 -8.80 20.72
N PRO A 564 -13.57 -8.23 21.73
CA PRO A 564 -14.08 -7.04 22.43
C PRO A 564 -14.13 -5.84 21.47
N VAL A 565 -15.07 -4.91 21.72
CA VAL A 565 -15.15 -3.68 20.93
C VAL A 565 -13.93 -2.80 21.17
N PHE A 566 -13.44 -2.78 22.41
CA PHE A 566 -12.29 -1.98 22.87
C PHE A 566 -11.25 -2.84 23.56
N THR A 567 -10.00 -2.45 23.42
CA THR A 567 -8.91 -2.83 24.32
C THR A 567 -8.62 -1.68 25.29
N THR A 568 -7.86 -1.95 26.34
CA THR A 568 -7.46 -0.93 27.33
C THR A 568 -5.99 -1.08 27.68
N PHE A 569 -5.40 -0.10 28.36
CA PHE A 569 -4.03 -0.20 28.85
C PHE A 569 -3.83 -1.35 29.86
N TYR A 570 -4.88 -1.81 30.56
CA TYR A 570 -4.77 -3.06 31.33
C TYR A 570 -4.35 -4.24 30.46
N GLY A 571 -4.92 -4.35 29.26
CA GLY A 571 -4.57 -5.40 28.32
C GLY A 571 -3.15 -5.31 27.81
N LEU A 572 -2.64 -4.09 27.55
CA LEU A 572 -1.24 -3.85 27.18
C LEU A 572 -0.28 -4.43 28.24
N TYR A 573 -0.48 -4.10 29.50
CA TYR A 573 0.36 -4.63 30.59
C TYR A 573 0.17 -6.13 30.80
N ASN A 574 -1.05 -6.65 30.66
CA ASN A 574 -1.30 -8.10 30.74
C ASN A 574 -0.55 -8.85 29.63
N ARG A 575 -0.52 -8.33 28.39
CA ARG A 575 0.26 -8.90 27.28
C ARG A 575 1.76 -8.85 27.57
N HIS A 576 2.28 -7.71 28.01
CA HIS A 576 3.69 -7.56 28.37
C HIS A 576 4.13 -8.60 29.40
N TYR A 577 3.40 -8.74 30.52
CA TYR A 577 3.76 -9.70 31.57
C TYR A 577 3.48 -11.15 31.16
N GLY A 578 2.45 -11.41 30.35
CA GLY A 578 2.15 -12.74 29.82
C GLY A 578 3.18 -13.27 28.84
N HIS A 579 3.89 -12.38 28.15
CA HIS A 579 4.97 -12.70 27.21
C HIS A 579 6.35 -12.24 27.72
N ALA A 580 6.56 -12.28 29.03
CA ALA A 580 7.78 -11.80 29.67
C ALA A 580 9.06 -12.41 29.02
N GLY A 581 10.00 -11.53 28.65
CA GLY A 581 11.26 -11.90 28.02
C GLY A 581 11.24 -12.01 26.48
N GLN A 582 10.08 -11.80 25.85
CA GLN A 582 9.99 -11.73 24.39
C GLN A 582 10.09 -10.26 23.95
N ALA A 583 10.95 -9.99 22.98
CA ALA A 583 11.29 -8.63 22.56
C ALA A 583 10.07 -7.88 21.95
N GLU A 584 9.20 -8.60 21.25
CA GLU A 584 8.03 -8.04 20.56
C GLU A 584 7.01 -7.43 21.54
N TRP A 585 6.91 -8.00 22.75
CA TRP A 585 6.01 -7.51 23.82
C TRP A 585 6.77 -6.76 24.94
N ALA A 586 8.02 -6.36 24.68
CA ALA A 586 8.75 -5.49 25.61
C ALA A 586 8.15 -4.09 25.60
N LEU A 587 8.05 -3.46 26.78
CA LEU A 587 7.65 -2.06 26.90
C LEU A 587 8.88 -1.15 27.00
N PRO A 588 8.83 0.07 26.43
CA PRO A 588 9.83 1.09 26.65
C PRO A 588 10.00 1.44 28.12
N ALA A 589 11.16 1.91 28.54
CA ALA A 589 11.48 2.16 29.95
C ALA A 589 10.45 3.06 30.66
N ARG A 590 9.91 4.08 30.00
CA ARG A 590 8.88 4.96 30.56
C ARG A 590 7.57 4.25 30.85
N TRP A 591 7.24 3.18 30.11
CA TRP A 591 6.00 2.42 30.24
C TRP A 591 6.06 1.33 31.31
N LEU A 592 7.27 0.96 31.81
CA LEU A 592 7.41 -0.09 32.82
C LEU A 592 6.81 0.29 34.19
N LYS A 593 6.69 1.60 34.47
CA LYS A 593 6.11 2.12 35.71
C LYS A 593 5.19 3.29 35.37
N PRO A 594 3.92 3.02 35.01
CA PRO A 594 2.99 4.10 34.70
C PRO A 594 2.81 5.01 35.92
N PRO A 595 2.64 6.33 35.73
CA PRO A 595 2.31 7.27 36.78
C PRO A 595 1.01 6.90 37.52
N ALA A 596 0.88 7.32 38.76
CA ALA A 596 -0.30 6.95 39.57
C ALA A 596 -1.63 7.53 39.06
N ASP A 597 -1.56 8.60 38.29
CA ASP A 597 -2.68 9.29 37.64
C ASP A 597 -2.95 8.79 36.22
N PHE A 598 -2.15 7.83 35.70
CA PHE A 598 -2.39 7.16 34.42
C PHE A 598 -3.53 6.15 34.54
N ASN A 599 -4.63 6.37 33.82
CA ASN A 599 -5.82 5.53 33.91
C ASN A 599 -5.71 4.30 33.00
N LEU A 600 -5.34 3.16 33.58
CA LEU A 600 -5.23 1.88 32.84
C LEU A 600 -6.56 1.37 32.23
N ALA A 601 -7.72 1.87 32.68
CA ALA A 601 -9.03 1.49 32.13
C ALA A 601 -9.39 2.31 30.86
N THR A 602 -8.61 3.33 30.52
CA THR A 602 -8.83 4.11 29.29
C THR A 602 -8.75 3.19 28.06
N PRO A 603 -9.72 3.28 27.12
CA PRO A 603 -9.65 2.54 25.87
C PRO A 603 -8.38 2.91 25.08
N LEU A 604 -7.67 1.88 24.58
CA LEU A 604 -6.46 2.05 23.78
C LEU A 604 -6.77 1.89 22.30
N ASP A 605 -7.30 0.74 21.89
CA ASP A 605 -7.70 0.47 20.51
C ASP A 605 -9.16 0.02 20.45
N PHE A 606 -9.76 0.14 19.26
CA PHE A 606 -11.12 -0.33 19.00
C PHE A 606 -11.26 -0.86 17.58
N VAL A 607 -12.37 -1.57 17.33
CA VAL A 607 -12.72 -2.10 16.02
C VAL A 607 -14.04 -1.53 15.50
N ALA A 608 -14.08 -1.35 14.19
CA ALA A 608 -15.27 -0.89 13.49
C ALA A 608 -15.43 -1.63 12.14
N THR A 609 -16.66 -1.62 11.62
CA THR A 609 -17.01 -2.28 10.35
C THR A 609 -16.64 -1.47 9.11
N ASN A 610 -15.83 -0.43 9.24
CA ASN A 610 -15.43 0.37 8.09
C ASN A 610 -14.62 -0.45 7.10
N ASP A 611 -14.84 -0.20 5.84
CA ASP A 611 -14.10 -0.80 4.74
C ASP A 611 -12.78 -0.05 4.55
N ILE A 612 -11.66 -0.69 4.84
CA ILE A 612 -10.32 -0.12 4.73
C ILE A 612 -9.37 -1.11 4.06
N ILE A 613 -8.28 -0.58 3.51
CA ILE A 613 -7.14 -1.35 3.02
C ILE A 613 -5.85 -0.56 3.23
N GLY A 614 -4.67 -1.12 2.94
CA GLY A 614 -3.39 -0.42 2.98
C GLY A 614 -3.46 0.94 2.27
N GLY A 615 -2.83 1.97 2.86
CA GLY A 615 -3.00 3.38 2.47
C GLY A 615 -3.99 4.15 3.38
N ASN A 616 -4.95 3.45 4.02
CA ASN A 616 -5.79 4.04 5.07
C ASN A 616 -5.06 4.24 6.40
N SER A 617 -3.87 3.74 6.57
CA SER A 617 -3.02 4.04 7.72
C SER A 617 -2.94 5.57 7.94
N GLY A 618 -3.25 6.04 9.17
CA GLY A 618 -3.32 7.47 9.50
C GLY A 618 -4.64 8.16 9.12
N SER A 619 -5.64 7.42 8.63
CA SER A 619 -6.97 7.98 8.36
C SER A 619 -7.69 8.32 9.66
N PRO A 620 -8.23 9.55 9.81
CA PRO A 620 -9.09 9.88 10.92
C PRO A 620 -10.39 9.07 10.86
N VAL A 621 -10.82 8.56 12.02
CA VAL A 621 -12.16 8.03 12.24
C VAL A 621 -13.00 9.14 12.85
N VAL A 622 -14.06 9.55 12.15
CA VAL A 622 -14.92 10.65 12.60
C VAL A 622 -16.35 10.18 12.89
N ASN A 623 -17.00 10.80 13.87
CA ASN A 623 -18.41 10.61 14.15
C ASN A 623 -19.28 11.46 13.18
N THR A 624 -20.62 11.41 13.34
CA THR A 624 -21.56 12.18 12.54
C THR A 624 -21.42 13.70 12.71
N ALA A 625 -20.82 14.18 13.80
CA ALA A 625 -20.48 15.60 13.97
C ALA A 625 -19.16 16.02 13.28
N GLY A 626 -18.44 15.08 12.65
CA GLY A 626 -17.13 15.34 12.04
C GLY A 626 -15.98 15.42 13.05
N GLN A 627 -16.17 14.91 14.26
CA GLN A 627 -15.16 14.93 15.32
C GLN A 627 -14.34 13.63 15.33
N ILE A 628 -13.04 13.72 15.60
CA ILE A 628 -12.13 12.57 15.70
C ILE A 628 -12.51 11.72 16.91
N VAL A 629 -12.78 10.44 16.67
CA VAL A 629 -12.99 9.41 17.69
C VAL A 629 -11.87 8.37 17.70
N GLY A 630 -11.04 8.34 16.67
CA GLY A 630 -9.89 7.45 16.55
C GLY A 630 -9.06 7.66 15.30
N LEU A 631 -8.05 6.80 15.13
CA LEU A 631 -7.06 6.84 14.06
C LEU A 631 -6.84 5.42 13.52
N ILE A 632 -7.19 5.16 12.27
CA ILE A 632 -6.95 3.86 11.62
C ILE A 632 -5.46 3.56 11.55
N PHE A 633 -5.08 2.33 11.91
CA PHE A 633 -3.70 1.88 11.73
C PHE A 633 -3.59 0.47 11.15
N ASP A 634 -4.64 -0.38 11.28
CA ASP A 634 -4.60 -1.76 10.82
C ASP A 634 -6.01 -2.29 10.49
N GLY A 635 -6.09 -3.52 10.03
CA GLY A 635 -7.27 -4.35 9.92
C GLY A 635 -7.04 -5.68 10.64
N ASN A 636 -8.10 -6.40 10.99
CA ASN A 636 -7.95 -7.77 11.49
C ASN A 636 -7.61 -8.75 10.35
N ILE A 637 -7.19 -9.99 10.68
CA ILE A 637 -6.80 -10.99 9.66
C ILE A 637 -7.95 -11.33 8.70
N GLU A 638 -9.19 -11.24 9.19
CA GLU A 638 -10.41 -11.46 8.43
C GLU A 638 -10.73 -10.32 7.46
N SER A 639 -10.04 -9.17 7.56
CA SER A 639 -10.19 -8.06 6.62
C SER A 639 -9.38 -8.23 5.34
N LEU A 640 -8.34 -9.09 5.33
CA LEU A 640 -7.43 -9.25 4.19
C LEU A 640 -8.11 -9.66 2.88
N PRO A 641 -9.15 -10.53 2.87
CA PRO A 641 -9.96 -10.76 1.67
C PRO A 641 -10.62 -9.51 1.10
N GLY A 642 -10.64 -8.40 1.85
CA GLY A 642 -11.10 -7.08 1.43
C GLY A 642 -10.44 -6.54 0.16
N ASP A 643 -9.28 -7.07 -0.27
CA ASP A 643 -8.73 -6.77 -1.59
C ASP A 643 -9.72 -7.12 -2.71
N PHE A 644 -10.38 -8.28 -2.67
CA PHE A 644 -11.27 -8.74 -3.74
C PHE A 644 -12.75 -8.83 -3.35
N ILE A 645 -13.07 -8.90 -2.05
CA ILE A 645 -14.45 -8.95 -1.54
C ILE A 645 -14.52 -8.36 -0.13
N TYR A 646 -15.44 -7.42 0.09
CA TYR A 646 -15.70 -6.87 1.41
C TYR A 646 -16.87 -7.60 2.06
N THR A 647 -16.74 -7.91 3.37
CA THR A 647 -17.79 -8.54 4.18
C THR A 647 -17.90 -7.82 5.51
N THR A 648 -19.10 -7.78 6.10
CA THR A 648 -19.33 -7.13 7.40
C THR A 648 -19.37 -8.11 8.58
N GLU A 649 -19.32 -9.39 8.30
CA GLU A 649 -19.46 -10.45 9.31
C GLU A 649 -18.28 -10.43 10.28
N THR A 650 -17.06 -10.52 9.79
CA THR A 650 -15.84 -10.59 10.59
C THR A 650 -14.77 -9.58 10.22
N ASN A 651 -14.87 -8.93 9.05
CA ASN A 651 -13.95 -7.86 8.63
C ASN A 651 -14.06 -6.67 9.61
N ARG A 652 -12.93 -6.24 10.17
CA ARG A 652 -12.86 -5.05 11.04
C ARG A 652 -11.64 -4.19 10.72
N ALA A 653 -11.89 -2.89 10.64
CA ALA A 653 -10.86 -1.89 10.77
C ALA A 653 -10.43 -1.78 12.24
N VAL A 654 -9.14 -1.60 12.49
CA VAL A 654 -8.56 -1.42 13.82
C VAL A 654 -8.04 0.01 13.94
N ALA A 655 -8.41 0.69 15.00
CA ALA A 655 -8.08 2.10 15.21
C ALA A 655 -7.59 2.37 16.63
N VAL A 656 -6.61 3.27 16.78
CA VAL A 656 -6.21 3.82 18.08
C VAL A 656 -7.33 4.73 18.57
N HIS A 657 -7.77 4.57 19.81
CA HIS A 657 -8.86 5.34 20.39
C HIS A 657 -8.41 6.76 20.77
N ALA A 658 -9.25 7.76 20.46
CA ALA A 658 -8.93 9.16 20.74
C ALA A 658 -8.61 9.44 22.23
N ALA A 659 -9.32 8.77 23.14
CA ALA A 659 -9.03 8.90 24.59
C ALA A 659 -7.69 8.27 24.97
N GLY A 660 -7.31 7.13 24.36
CA GLY A 660 -6.02 6.47 24.59
C GLY A 660 -4.85 7.34 24.14
N ILE A 661 -4.99 8.01 23.00
CA ILE A 661 -4.01 8.96 22.50
C ILE A 661 -3.80 10.10 23.53
N LEU A 662 -4.88 10.73 23.98
CA LEU A 662 -4.77 11.84 24.96
C LEU A 662 -4.22 11.40 26.31
N GLU A 663 -4.63 10.24 26.80
CA GLU A 663 -4.14 9.66 28.05
C GLU A 663 -2.64 9.44 28.01
N ALA A 664 -2.14 8.83 26.93
CA ALA A 664 -0.72 8.59 26.74
C ALA A 664 0.07 9.91 26.59
N LEU A 665 -0.40 10.85 25.75
CA LEU A 665 0.25 12.14 25.55
C LEU A 665 0.39 12.93 26.86
N ARG A 666 -0.66 12.91 27.69
CA ARG A 666 -0.71 13.67 28.95
C ARG A 666 0.19 13.06 30.00
N HIS A 667 0.00 11.78 30.31
CA HIS A 667 0.57 11.16 31.50
C HIS A 667 1.90 10.43 31.23
N MET A 668 2.08 9.86 30.01
CA MET A 668 3.31 9.12 29.70
C MET A 668 4.37 9.99 29.02
N TYR A 669 3.96 10.92 28.15
CA TYR A 669 4.88 11.75 27.38
C TYR A 669 4.97 13.21 27.86
N HIS A 670 4.07 13.66 28.74
CA HIS A 670 3.97 15.05 29.21
C HIS A 670 3.96 16.02 28.01
N ALA A 671 3.23 15.64 26.95
CA ALA A 671 3.11 16.40 25.72
C ALA A 671 2.02 17.47 25.79
N ASP A 672 2.06 18.27 26.89
CA ASP A 672 1.03 19.24 27.25
C ASP A 672 0.69 20.22 26.14
N ARG A 673 1.66 20.60 25.32
CA ARG A 673 1.44 21.51 24.19
C ARG A 673 0.51 20.88 23.15
N ILE A 674 0.71 19.60 22.82
CA ILE A 674 -0.16 18.87 21.87
C ILE A 674 -1.53 18.65 22.50
N VAL A 675 -1.59 18.21 23.76
CA VAL A 675 -2.84 17.99 24.49
C VAL A 675 -3.68 19.27 24.53
N THR A 676 -3.09 20.40 24.92
CA THR A 676 -3.77 21.70 24.97
C THR A 676 -4.29 22.11 23.60
N GLU A 677 -3.52 21.88 22.54
CA GLU A 677 -3.89 22.23 21.17
C GLU A 677 -5.06 21.40 20.67
N LEU A 678 -5.08 20.07 20.95
CA LEU A 678 -6.18 19.18 20.60
C LEU A 678 -7.45 19.50 21.38
N GLU A 679 -7.35 19.70 22.71
CA GLU A 679 -8.50 20.02 23.57
C GLU A 679 -9.14 21.36 23.23
N ALA A 680 -8.36 22.34 22.79
CA ALA A 680 -8.90 23.63 22.35
C ALA A 680 -9.83 23.52 21.11
N THR A 681 -9.82 22.38 20.41
CA THR A 681 -10.71 22.13 19.25
C THR A 681 -12.07 21.55 19.63
N ARG A 682 -12.25 21.03 20.85
CA ARG A 682 -13.44 20.25 21.28
C ARG A 682 -14.77 20.98 21.16
N HIS A 683 -14.77 22.29 21.27
CA HIS A 683 -15.99 23.12 21.31
C HIS A 683 -16.25 23.93 20.02
N ARG A 684 -15.68 23.46 18.91
CA ARG A 684 -15.85 24.16 17.61
C ARG A 684 -16.66 23.36 16.61
#